data_d263149a8e409a523276238b4105061a
#
_entry.id   d263149a8e409a523276238b4105061a
#
_cell.length_a   1.000
_cell.length_b   1.000
_cell.length_c   1.000
_cell.angle_alpha   90.00
_cell.angle_beta   90.00
_cell.angle_gamma   90.00
#
_symmetry.space_group_name_H-M   'P 1'
#
loop_
_entity.id
_entity.type
_entity.pdbx_description
1 polymer ?
#
loop_
_entity_poly.entity_id
_entity_poly.type
_entity_poly.pdbx_seq_one_letter_code
_entity_poly.pdbx_strand_id
1 'polypeptide(L)'
;MKAPTPDPPGSAMDAPSTATSLSPHGQGGLLGAMRHHLFSSQAKSPSLATRHDHYLSLALAVRDRLLQNWVDTAETYTRAHVRTATYLSAEYLLGPHLENNLVNLGIHAEAQEACRALGLSLEELIAEEPEPGLGNGGLGRLAACFQESMATLEIPAIGYGIRYEFGIFRQQIGPDGQQESTDPWLARGNPWEVIRPEWSYPVEIGGHTVIGVAHDTPILGCGVHTANTLRLWSAQAPDAFDFASFNAGDYTRAVLQKVQSETLSKVLYPNDEPEQGKRLRLSQQIFFVSCSLQDMFRILKGQRMAPTEFHRKFAVQLNDTHPAIAVAELMRLLIDQHGVDWDTAWSITTAAISYTNHTLLPEALEAWGLELFGQLLPRQLEIIYEINARFLRLVRIRYPGQPELLERLSLIQEGGQRKVRMAHLAVVGSHQVNGVAELHSKLLVENVFHDFAALWPERFTNVTNGVTPRRWLAVANPGLAALLDESIGTTWRRNLDQLRGLEPLAHDGAFLERWQEVREQSKQRLAATIRQDTDLLVDPASLFDVQVKRIHEYKRQHLAALQIVERYLRLRNGEDLPPRTVIFGGKAAPGYHMAKLIIRLIVGIAGIVNIDPAMRGRLRVVFLPNFSVKLGQRIYPAVDLSEQISTAGMEASGTGNMKMALNGALTIGTLDGANIEIRERVGEDNFFLFGHTADQLAEINRNGYHPLPWLENDPIAKEAIDLIGSGHFSEGDRDLFHPLLANLCSHDPFRVMADIGDYRRAQNAVDETWRDPQRWSTMSALNTARCGFFSSDRSIQDYAERIWKVTPVPVQAGQVLTSPTG
;
A
#
# COMPACT_ATOMS: atom_id res chain seq x y z
N MET A 1 -74.15 13.10 -54.18
CA MET A 1 -74.02 11.92 -53.36
C MET A 1 -73.45 12.36 -52.05
N LYS A 2 -74.24 12.16 -51.01
CA LYS A 2 -73.92 12.66 -49.64
C LYS A 2 -72.79 11.91 -48.97
N ALA A 3 -71.90 12.61 -48.35
CA ALA A 3 -70.88 12.06 -47.42
C ALA A 3 -71.60 11.67 -46.13
N PRO A 4 -71.14 10.59 -45.46
CA PRO A 4 -71.68 10.22 -44.13
C PRO A 4 -71.03 11.01 -43.03
N THR A 5 -71.85 11.32 -42.02
CA THR A 5 -71.53 12.01 -40.76
C THR A 5 -70.62 11.17 -39.85
N PRO A 6 -69.75 11.77 -39.02
CA PRO A 6 -68.94 11.05 -38.04
C PRO A 6 -69.68 10.73 -36.73
N ASP A 7 -69.46 9.54 -36.21
CA ASP A 7 -69.96 9.06 -34.91
C ASP A 7 -69.27 9.74 -33.70
N PRO A 8 -69.88 9.75 -32.53
CA PRO A 8 -69.44 10.51 -31.38
C PRO A 8 -68.20 9.88 -30.69
N PRO A 9 -67.42 10.60 -29.88
CA PRO A 9 -66.15 10.13 -29.29
C PRO A 9 -66.39 9.07 -28.19
N GLY A 10 -65.77 7.91 -28.41
CA GLY A 10 -65.71 6.84 -27.43
C GLY A 10 -64.85 7.26 -26.25
N SER A 11 -65.24 6.78 -25.08
CA SER A 11 -64.64 6.96 -23.76
C SER A 11 -63.15 6.83 -23.75
N ALA A 12 -62.52 7.82 -23.10
CA ALA A 12 -61.13 7.77 -22.70
C ALA A 12 -60.84 6.52 -21.85
N MET A 13 -60.01 5.62 -22.39
CA MET A 13 -59.34 4.63 -21.56
C MET A 13 -58.31 5.35 -20.70
N ASP A 14 -58.51 5.29 -19.42
CA ASP A 14 -57.51 5.67 -18.43
C ASP A 14 -56.22 4.86 -18.67
N ALA A 15 -55.19 5.57 -19.08
CA ALA A 15 -53.83 5.05 -19.05
C ALA A 15 -53.41 4.87 -17.59
N PRO A 16 -52.88 3.71 -17.16
CA PRO A 16 -52.39 3.58 -15.80
C PRO A 16 -51.19 4.50 -15.63
N SER A 17 -51.38 5.58 -14.87
CA SER A 17 -50.32 6.39 -14.30
C SER A 17 -49.57 5.54 -13.25
N THR A 18 -48.55 4.84 -13.69
CA THR A 18 -47.50 4.37 -12.84
C THR A 18 -46.19 4.96 -13.33
N ALA A 19 -45.96 6.21 -13.01
CA ALA A 19 -44.63 6.70 -12.78
C ALA A 19 -44.07 5.92 -11.55
N THR A 20 -43.56 4.71 -11.77
CA THR A 20 -42.75 4.00 -10.81
C THR A 20 -41.56 4.89 -10.59
N SER A 21 -41.49 5.59 -9.44
CA SER A 21 -40.23 6.14 -8.94
C SER A 21 -39.18 5.04 -9.03
N LEU A 22 -38.18 5.26 -9.84
CA LEU A 22 -36.99 4.42 -9.89
C LEU A 22 -36.30 4.56 -8.52
N SER A 23 -36.74 3.76 -7.56
CA SER A 23 -35.98 3.54 -6.34
C SER A 23 -34.67 2.92 -6.76
N PRO A 24 -33.52 3.47 -6.35
CA PRO A 24 -32.19 2.89 -6.64
C PRO A 24 -32.04 1.46 -6.07
N HIS A 25 -32.96 1.06 -5.20
CA HIS A 25 -33.09 -0.29 -4.63
C HIS A 25 -34.18 -1.03 -5.39
N GLY A 26 -33.77 -1.88 -6.35
CA GLY A 26 -34.69 -2.75 -7.08
C GLY A 26 -35.69 -3.43 -6.12
N GLN A 27 -36.94 -3.66 -6.57
CA GLN A 27 -37.94 -4.36 -5.77
C GLN A 27 -37.35 -5.70 -5.25
N GLY A 28 -37.20 -5.86 -3.94
CA GLY A 28 -36.68 -7.08 -3.33
C GLY A 28 -35.28 -6.99 -2.66
N GLY A 29 -34.76 -5.78 -2.36
CA GLY A 29 -33.49 -5.60 -1.65
C GLY A 29 -32.28 -6.09 -2.44
N LEU A 30 -31.22 -6.50 -1.75
CA LEU A 30 -29.96 -6.96 -2.38
C LEU A 30 -30.18 -8.21 -3.26
N LEU A 31 -31.01 -9.16 -2.83
CA LEU A 31 -31.38 -10.34 -3.60
C LEU A 31 -32.03 -9.98 -4.93
N GLY A 32 -32.97 -9.02 -4.92
CA GLY A 32 -33.61 -8.53 -6.15
C GLY A 32 -32.62 -7.87 -7.10
N ALA A 33 -31.73 -7.05 -6.58
CA ALA A 33 -30.66 -6.41 -7.35
C ALA A 33 -29.67 -7.44 -7.96
N MET A 34 -29.28 -8.46 -7.21
CA MET A 34 -28.44 -9.56 -7.74
C MET A 34 -29.11 -10.27 -8.92
N ARG A 35 -30.41 -10.62 -8.79
CA ARG A 35 -31.16 -11.24 -9.90
C ARG A 35 -31.29 -10.31 -11.11
N HIS A 36 -31.50 -9.04 -10.87
CA HIS A 36 -31.55 -8.04 -11.92
C HIS A 36 -30.25 -7.95 -12.70
N HIS A 37 -29.11 -7.83 -11.99
CA HIS A 37 -27.79 -7.74 -12.64
C HIS A 37 -27.37 -9.05 -13.32
N LEU A 38 -27.75 -10.20 -12.79
CA LEU A 38 -27.47 -11.46 -13.47
C LEU A 38 -28.16 -11.52 -14.85
N PHE A 39 -29.41 -11.04 -14.94
CA PHE A 39 -30.16 -11.00 -16.18
C PHE A 39 -29.76 -9.80 -17.06
N SER A 40 -29.90 -8.58 -16.56
CA SER A 40 -29.82 -7.34 -17.37
C SER A 40 -28.38 -6.93 -17.70
N SER A 41 -27.44 -7.17 -16.77
CA SER A 41 -26.04 -6.77 -16.98
C SER A 41 -25.18 -7.87 -17.60
N GLN A 42 -25.52 -9.15 -17.40
CA GLN A 42 -24.70 -10.27 -17.83
C GLN A 42 -25.41 -11.20 -18.81
N ALA A 43 -26.72 -10.99 -19.08
CA ALA A 43 -27.54 -11.85 -19.95
C ALA A 43 -27.47 -13.33 -19.57
N LYS A 44 -27.50 -13.65 -18.26
CA LYS A 44 -27.43 -15.01 -17.73
C LYS A 44 -28.72 -15.41 -17.03
N SER A 45 -29.12 -16.67 -17.18
CA SER A 45 -30.11 -17.32 -16.31
C SER A 45 -29.41 -17.92 -15.09
N PRO A 46 -30.11 -18.12 -13.94
CA PRO A 46 -29.51 -18.77 -12.78
C PRO A 46 -28.96 -20.19 -13.06
N SER A 47 -29.53 -20.92 -13.98
CA SER A 47 -29.08 -22.26 -14.37
C SER A 47 -27.82 -22.31 -15.22
N LEU A 48 -27.46 -21.19 -15.88
CA LEU A 48 -26.28 -21.07 -16.75
C LEU A 48 -25.18 -20.18 -16.13
N ALA A 49 -25.46 -19.58 -14.98
CA ALA A 49 -24.53 -18.69 -14.31
C ALA A 49 -23.39 -19.45 -13.66
N THR A 50 -22.17 -18.98 -13.89
CA THR A 50 -20.98 -19.45 -13.16
C THR A 50 -20.86 -18.76 -11.81
N ARG A 51 -19.96 -19.24 -10.95
CA ARG A 51 -19.64 -18.57 -9.68
C ARG A 51 -19.22 -17.13 -9.91
N HIS A 52 -18.40 -16.88 -10.93
CA HIS A 52 -17.97 -15.53 -11.29
C HIS A 52 -19.14 -14.63 -11.73
N ASP A 53 -20.11 -15.15 -12.48
CA ASP A 53 -21.30 -14.36 -12.86
C ASP A 53 -22.10 -13.95 -11.60
N HIS A 54 -22.21 -14.84 -10.61
CA HIS A 54 -22.84 -14.51 -9.32
C HIS A 54 -22.04 -13.48 -8.51
N TYR A 55 -20.69 -13.59 -8.52
CA TYR A 55 -19.83 -12.57 -7.93
C TYR A 55 -20.08 -11.20 -8.58
N LEU A 56 -20.06 -11.10 -9.90
CA LEU A 56 -20.32 -9.87 -10.63
C LEU A 56 -21.70 -9.30 -10.31
N SER A 57 -22.73 -10.17 -10.22
CA SER A 57 -24.09 -9.73 -9.85
C SER A 57 -24.13 -9.09 -8.47
N LEU A 58 -23.47 -9.71 -7.48
CA LEU A 58 -23.37 -9.17 -6.14
C LEU A 58 -22.56 -7.86 -6.12
N ALA A 59 -21.40 -7.84 -6.79
CA ALA A 59 -20.55 -6.67 -6.86
C ALA A 59 -21.27 -5.46 -7.48
N LEU A 60 -22.03 -5.66 -8.57
CA LEU A 60 -22.83 -4.62 -9.22
C LEU A 60 -23.98 -4.14 -8.32
N ALA A 61 -24.66 -5.05 -7.63
CA ALA A 61 -25.74 -4.71 -6.69
C ALA A 61 -25.23 -3.89 -5.49
N VAL A 62 -24.02 -4.19 -5.00
CA VAL A 62 -23.32 -3.40 -3.96
C VAL A 62 -22.87 -2.05 -4.52
N ARG A 63 -22.34 -2.04 -5.76
CA ARG A 63 -21.92 -0.80 -6.44
C ARG A 63 -23.06 0.17 -6.61
N ASP A 64 -24.27 -0.27 -6.92
CA ASP A 64 -25.42 0.64 -7.09
C ASP A 64 -25.67 1.47 -5.82
N ARG A 65 -25.53 0.87 -4.64
CA ARG A 65 -25.65 1.60 -3.37
C ARG A 65 -24.48 2.56 -3.15
N LEU A 66 -23.29 2.18 -3.56
CA LEU A 66 -22.07 2.98 -3.51
C LEU A 66 -22.16 4.22 -4.40
N LEU A 67 -22.71 4.06 -5.62
CA LEU A 67 -22.83 5.15 -6.59
C LEU A 67 -23.75 6.27 -6.09
N GLN A 68 -24.79 5.95 -5.32
CA GLN A 68 -25.64 6.98 -4.70
C GLN A 68 -24.83 7.85 -3.73
N ASN A 69 -24.09 7.22 -2.82
CA ASN A 69 -23.21 7.93 -1.89
C ASN A 69 -22.19 8.80 -2.62
N TRP A 70 -21.63 8.26 -3.72
CA TRP A 70 -20.61 8.95 -4.49
C TRP A 70 -21.14 10.20 -5.21
N VAL A 71 -22.35 10.12 -5.82
CA VAL A 71 -23.00 11.25 -6.46
C VAL A 71 -23.34 12.33 -5.45
N ASP A 72 -23.96 11.96 -4.31
CA ASP A 72 -24.29 12.89 -3.23
C ASP A 72 -23.03 13.58 -2.68
N THR A 73 -21.91 12.85 -2.58
CA THR A 73 -20.62 13.40 -2.15
C THR A 73 -20.09 14.43 -3.14
N ALA A 74 -20.07 14.08 -4.44
CA ALA A 74 -19.57 14.97 -5.49
C ALA A 74 -20.36 16.27 -5.58
N GLU A 75 -21.70 16.20 -5.48
CA GLU A 75 -22.56 17.38 -5.44
C GLU A 75 -22.37 18.23 -4.20
N THR A 76 -22.28 17.59 -3.02
CA THR A 76 -22.05 18.30 -1.75
C THR A 76 -20.74 19.08 -1.82
N TYR A 77 -19.64 18.45 -2.30
CA TYR A 77 -18.34 19.10 -2.41
C TYR A 77 -18.30 20.20 -3.47
N THR A 78 -19.05 20.03 -4.55
CA THR A 78 -19.16 21.05 -5.61
C THR A 78 -19.94 22.27 -5.11
N ARG A 79 -21.09 22.05 -4.46
CA ARG A 79 -21.94 23.12 -3.94
C ARG A 79 -21.27 23.92 -2.83
N ALA A 80 -20.58 23.25 -1.91
CA ALA A 80 -19.92 23.88 -0.77
C ALA A 80 -18.54 24.48 -1.09
N HIS A 81 -18.05 24.37 -2.32
CA HIS A 81 -16.71 24.86 -2.74
C HIS A 81 -15.58 24.42 -1.78
N VAL A 82 -15.67 23.21 -1.25
CA VAL A 82 -14.78 22.72 -0.18
C VAL A 82 -13.32 22.68 -0.60
N ARG A 83 -12.40 22.98 0.33
CA ARG A 83 -10.99 22.66 0.15
C ARG A 83 -10.81 21.15 0.11
N THR A 84 -10.05 20.65 -0.83
CA THR A 84 -9.92 19.22 -1.13
C THR A 84 -8.47 18.77 -0.99
N ALA A 85 -8.23 17.71 -0.22
CA ALA A 85 -6.94 17.01 -0.21
C ALA A 85 -6.80 16.20 -1.49
N THR A 86 -5.66 16.31 -2.17
CA THR A 86 -5.35 15.51 -3.35
C THR A 86 -4.10 14.69 -3.08
N TYR A 87 -4.25 13.37 -3.09
CA TYR A 87 -3.19 12.44 -2.74
C TYR A 87 -2.61 11.81 -4.00
N LEU A 88 -1.38 12.22 -4.36
CA LEU A 88 -0.69 11.75 -5.56
C LEU A 88 0.21 10.57 -5.20
N SER A 89 -0.10 9.39 -5.73
CA SER A 89 0.67 8.18 -5.46
C SER A 89 0.85 7.33 -6.72
N ALA A 90 2.06 6.81 -6.91
CA ALA A 90 2.34 5.86 -7.98
C ALA A 90 1.67 4.49 -7.75
N GLU A 91 1.29 4.17 -6.52
CA GLU A 91 0.66 2.89 -6.17
C GLU A 91 -0.50 3.04 -5.19
N TYR A 92 -1.52 2.18 -5.40
CA TYR A 92 -2.64 1.99 -4.48
C TYR A 92 -2.92 0.49 -4.33
N LEU A 93 -2.40 -0.12 -3.26
CA LEU A 93 -2.61 -1.53 -2.98
C LEU A 93 -3.95 -1.72 -2.25
N LEU A 94 -5.04 -1.63 -3.02
CA LEU A 94 -6.41 -1.57 -2.49
C LEU A 94 -6.85 -2.89 -1.83
N GLY A 95 -6.44 -4.02 -2.39
CA GLY A 95 -7.03 -5.32 -2.07
C GLY A 95 -8.45 -5.46 -2.63
N PRO A 96 -9.14 -6.58 -2.37
CA PRO A 96 -10.51 -6.81 -2.82
C PRO A 96 -11.48 -5.77 -2.26
N HIS A 97 -12.43 -5.33 -3.06
CA HIS A 97 -13.39 -4.29 -2.68
C HIS A 97 -14.65 -4.84 -2.01
N LEU A 98 -15.17 -6.01 -2.48
CA LEU A 98 -16.50 -6.50 -2.14
C LEU A 98 -16.71 -6.59 -0.62
N GLU A 99 -15.89 -7.36 0.07
CA GLU A 99 -16.06 -7.60 1.50
C GLU A 99 -15.89 -6.30 2.32
N ASN A 100 -14.91 -5.47 1.95
CA ASN A 100 -14.68 -4.19 2.61
C ASN A 100 -15.88 -3.23 2.42
N ASN A 101 -16.47 -3.21 1.23
CA ASN A 101 -17.65 -2.41 0.95
C ASN A 101 -18.89 -2.93 1.70
N LEU A 102 -19.06 -4.25 1.82
CA LEU A 102 -20.14 -4.84 2.62
C LEU A 102 -20.05 -4.45 4.10
N VAL A 103 -18.85 -4.43 4.66
CA VAL A 103 -18.60 -3.99 6.04
C VAL A 103 -18.83 -2.49 6.20
N ASN A 104 -18.32 -1.66 5.30
CA ASN A 104 -18.44 -0.20 5.38
C ASN A 104 -19.88 0.29 5.18
N LEU A 105 -20.66 -0.40 4.33
CA LEU A 105 -22.11 -0.16 4.17
C LEU A 105 -22.96 -0.74 5.31
N GLY A 106 -22.40 -1.64 6.14
CA GLY A 106 -23.16 -2.34 7.17
C GLY A 106 -24.16 -3.38 6.64
N ILE A 107 -23.95 -3.92 5.42
CA ILE A 107 -24.88 -4.84 4.74
C ILE A 107 -24.34 -6.27 4.60
N HIS A 108 -23.29 -6.64 5.35
CA HIS A 108 -22.68 -7.95 5.25
C HIS A 108 -23.70 -9.08 5.55
N ALA A 109 -24.53 -8.92 6.59
CA ALA A 109 -25.58 -9.89 6.94
C ALA A 109 -26.65 -10.02 5.84
N GLU A 110 -27.07 -8.89 5.23
CA GLU A 110 -28.02 -8.88 4.09
C GLU A 110 -27.42 -9.63 2.88
N ALA A 111 -26.12 -9.43 2.60
CA ALA A 111 -25.44 -10.13 1.52
C ALA A 111 -25.36 -11.65 1.79
N GLN A 112 -25.09 -12.06 3.03
CA GLN A 112 -25.07 -13.46 3.42
C GLN A 112 -26.45 -14.11 3.26
N GLU A 113 -27.51 -13.42 3.64
CA GLU A 113 -28.88 -13.91 3.46
C GLU A 113 -29.27 -14.00 1.98
N ALA A 114 -28.95 -12.99 1.19
CA ALA A 114 -29.19 -12.98 -0.26
C ALA A 114 -28.48 -14.13 -0.98
N CYS A 115 -27.19 -14.37 -0.64
CA CYS A 115 -26.45 -15.52 -1.17
C CYS A 115 -27.10 -16.85 -0.76
N ARG A 116 -27.45 -17.01 0.51
CA ARG A 116 -28.11 -18.23 1.01
C ARG A 116 -29.43 -18.49 0.30
N ALA A 117 -30.25 -17.47 0.02
CA ALA A 117 -31.51 -17.59 -0.71
C ALA A 117 -31.33 -18.02 -2.17
N LEU A 118 -30.09 -17.86 -2.72
CA LEU A 118 -29.69 -18.35 -4.05
C LEU A 118 -28.94 -19.69 -4.00
N GLY A 119 -28.77 -20.30 -2.82
CA GLY A 119 -27.97 -21.50 -2.64
C GLY A 119 -26.47 -21.31 -2.81
N LEU A 120 -25.96 -20.07 -2.58
CA LEU A 120 -24.57 -19.67 -2.76
C LEU A 120 -23.90 -19.41 -1.41
N SER A 121 -22.58 -19.57 -1.35
CA SER A 121 -21.74 -19.12 -0.24
C SER A 121 -21.19 -17.73 -0.54
N LEU A 122 -21.40 -16.77 0.38
CA LEU A 122 -20.81 -15.43 0.27
C LEU A 122 -19.28 -15.50 0.27
N GLU A 123 -18.70 -16.36 1.09
CA GLU A 123 -17.24 -16.55 1.18
C GLU A 123 -16.64 -17.01 -0.16
N GLU A 124 -17.31 -17.93 -0.84
CA GLU A 124 -16.88 -18.38 -2.15
C GLU A 124 -16.97 -17.28 -3.22
N LEU A 125 -17.99 -16.41 -3.15
CA LEU A 125 -18.11 -15.26 -4.05
C LEU A 125 -17.02 -14.20 -3.77
N ILE A 126 -16.72 -13.91 -2.51
CA ILE A 126 -15.63 -13.02 -2.11
C ILE A 126 -14.27 -13.55 -2.63
N ALA A 127 -14.10 -14.89 -2.61
CA ALA A 127 -12.89 -15.51 -3.11
C ALA A 127 -12.68 -15.36 -4.64
N GLU A 128 -13.78 -15.21 -5.42
CA GLU A 128 -13.73 -15.00 -6.88
C GLU A 128 -13.20 -13.62 -7.26
N GLU A 129 -13.26 -12.61 -6.38
CA GLU A 129 -12.83 -11.25 -6.71
C GLU A 129 -11.33 -11.19 -7.01
N PRO A 130 -10.90 -10.67 -8.18
CA PRO A 130 -9.49 -10.40 -8.44
C PRO A 130 -8.96 -9.30 -7.50
N GLU A 131 -7.73 -9.42 -7.03
CA GLU A 131 -7.08 -8.34 -6.31
C GLU A 131 -6.55 -7.29 -7.30
N PRO A 132 -6.89 -5.98 -7.16
CA PRO A 132 -6.38 -4.96 -8.06
C PRO A 132 -4.85 -4.86 -8.02
N GLY A 133 -4.22 -5.00 -9.19
CA GLY A 133 -2.77 -4.99 -9.35
C GLY A 133 -2.17 -3.58 -9.40
N LEU A 134 -2.61 -2.68 -8.52
CA LEU A 134 -2.28 -1.25 -8.56
C LEU A 134 -1.20 -0.85 -7.54
N GLY A 135 -0.59 -1.80 -6.86
CA GLY A 135 0.43 -1.54 -5.85
C GLY A 135 1.27 -2.78 -5.54
N ASN A 136 2.35 -2.59 -4.78
CA ASN A 136 3.31 -3.64 -4.47
C ASN A 136 3.49 -3.88 -2.96
N GLY A 137 3.61 -2.81 -2.16
CA GLY A 137 4.04 -2.94 -0.77
C GLY A 137 3.42 -1.93 0.19
N GLY A 138 4.20 -1.57 1.23
CA GLY A 138 3.76 -0.72 2.33
C GLY A 138 3.27 0.66 1.89
N LEU A 139 3.95 1.29 0.93
CA LEU A 139 3.59 2.61 0.40
C LEU A 139 2.20 2.59 -0.26
N GLY A 140 1.95 1.64 -1.17
CA GLY A 140 0.65 1.51 -1.85
C GLY A 140 -0.46 1.08 -0.89
N ARG A 141 -0.16 0.23 0.11
CA ARG A 141 -1.17 -0.15 1.11
C ARG A 141 -1.50 1.01 2.04
N LEU A 142 -0.52 1.84 2.41
CA LEU A 142 -0.76 3.06 3.18
C LEU A 142 -1.68 4.02 2.42
N ALA A 143 -1.40 4.28 1.14
CA ALA A 143 -2.25 5.10 0.28
C ALA A 143 -3.70 4.60 0.26
N ALA A 144 -3.91 3.28 0.16
CA ALA A 144 -5.23 2.68 0.22
C ALA A 144 -5.92 2.84 1.59
N CYS A 145 -5.18 2.68 2.71
CA CYS A 145 -5.70 2.94 4.06
C CYS A 145 -6.11 4.42 4.22
N PHE A 146 -5.31 5.34 3.70
CA PHE A 146 -5.57 6.77 3.79
C PHE A 146 -6.80 7.18 2.99
N GLN A 147 -7.02 6.63 1.79
CA GLN A 147 -8.25 6.88 1.01
C GLN A 147 -9.49 6.48 1.79
N GLU A 148 -9.49 5.29 2.40
CA GLU A 148 -10.61 4.82 3.22
C GLU A 148 -10.82 5.67 4.48
N SER A 149 -9.73 6.05 5.15
CA SER A 149 -9.79 6.89 6.35
C SER A 149 -10.26 8.31 6.03
N MET A 150 -9.83 8.92 4.91
CA MET A 150 -10.35 10.22 4.48
C MET A 150 -11.86 10.15 4.25
N ALA A 151 -12.37 9.11 3.60
CA ALA A 151 -13.80 8.93 3.40
C ALA A 151 -14.55 8.71 4.74
N THR A 152 -14.00 7.88 5.65
CA THR A 152 -14.60 7.59 6.96
C THR A 152 -14.67 8.83 7.85
N LEU A 153 -13.68 9.70 7.77
CA LEU A 153 -13.62 10.98 8.51
C LEU A 153 -14.32 12.14 7.77
N GLU A 154 -14.97 11.84 6.66
CA GLU A 154 -15.67 12.82 5.82
C GLU A 154 -14.76 13.97 5.35
N ILE A 155 -13.47 13.69 5.17
CA ILE A 155 -12.49 14.62 4.62
C ILE A 155 -12.64 14.64 3.10
N PRO A 156 -12.92 15.82 2.48
CA PRO A 156 -12.95 15.93 1.02
C PRO A 156 -11.61 15.56 0.40
N ALA A 157 -11.60 14.50 -0.41
CA ALA A 157 -10.36 14.01 -0.99
C ALA A 157 -10.53 13.40 -2.39
N ILE A 158 -9.45 13.48 -3.18
CA ILE A 158 -9.29 12.75 -4.45
C ILE A 158 -7.92 12.08 -4.44
N GLY A 159 -7.90 10.76 -4.62
CA GLY A 159 -6.66 10.04 -4.90
C GLY A 159 -6.35 10.06 -6.40
N TYR A 160 -5.09 10.27 -6.76
CA TYR A 160 -4.63 10.24 -8.14
C TYR A 160 -3.46 9.29 -8.33
N GLY A 161 -3.48 8.52 -9.42
CA GLY A 161 -2.41 7.57 -9.76
C GLY A 161 -2.53 7.04 -11.18
N ILE A 162 -1.90 5.91 -11.43
CA ILE A 162 -1.92 5.22 -12.73
C ILE A 162 -2.80 3.97 -12.64
N ARG A 163 -3.63 3.74 -13.65
CA ARG A 163 -4.39 2.51 -13.82
C ARG A 163 -3.53 1.50 -14.58
N TYR A 164 -2.76 0.73 -13.84
CA TYR A 164 -1.95 -0.32 -14.44
C TYR A 164 -2.81 -1.45 -14.98
N GLU A 165 -2.56 -1.84 -16.22
CA GLU A 165 -3.29 -2.92 -16.89
C GLU A 165 -2.97 -4.29 -16.28
N PHE A 166 -1.70 -4.46 -15.87
CA PHE A 166 -1.21 -5.67 -15.22
C PHE A 166 -0.67 -5.33 -13.83
N GLY A 167 -0.81 -6.26 -12.88
CA GLY A 167 -0.13 -6.17 -11.59
C GLY A 167 1.39 -6.23 -11.74
N ILE A 168 2.11 -6.01 -10.64
CA ILE A 168 3.58 -5.99 -10.68
C ILE A 168 4.15 -7.31 -11.25
N PHE A 169 3.69 -8.44 -10.79
CA PHE A 169 3.83 -9.81 -11.32
C PHE A 169 3.17 -10.80 -10.36
N ARG A 170 2.86 -11.99 -10.84
CA ARG A 170 2.57 -13.16 -10.03
C ARG A 170 3.87 -13.87 -9.69
N GLN A 171 4.05 -14.19 -8.41
CA GLN A 171 5.21 -14.93 -7.93
C GLN A 171 4.87 -16.41 -7.85
N GLN A 172 5.72 -17.22 -8.44
CA GLN A 172 5.77 -18.68 -8.24
C GLN A 172 7.12 -19.02 -7.61
N ILE A 173 7.15 -20.08 -6.82
CA ILE A 173 8.38 -20.61 -6.24
C ILE A 173 8.67 -21.94 -6.91
N GLY A 174 9.74 -21.94 -7.71
CA GLY A 174 10.25 -23.13 -8.37
C GLY A 174 11.56 -23.62 -7.74
N PRO A 175 12.19 -24.65 -8.31
CA PRO A 175 13.50 -25.16 -7.86
C PRO A 175 14.59 -24.09 -7.83
N ASP A 176 14.51 -23.12 -8.74
CA ASP A 176 15.46 -22.01 -8.85
C ASP A 176 15.08 -20.77 -8.03
N GLY A 177 14.09 -20.88 -7.15
CA GLY A 177 13.58 -19.79 -6.33
C GLY A 177 12.40 -19.05 -6.98
N GLN A 178 12.39 -17.72 -6.86
CA GLN A 178 11.31 -16.88 -7.37
C GLN A 178 11.29 -16.84 -8.90
N GLN A 179 10.11 -17.11 -9.45
CA GLN A 179 9.78 -16.93 -10.87
C GLN A 179 8.63 -15.93 -10.99
N GLU A 180 8.72 -15.04 -11.98
CA GLU A 180 7.73 -14.01 -12.23
C GLU A 180 6.89 -14.34 -13.47
N SER A 181 5.60 -14.12 -13.37
CA SER A 181 4.65 -14.23 -14.50
C SER A 181 3.70 -13.04 -14.50
N THR A 182 3.06 -12.80 -15.64
CA THR A 182 2.08 -11.70 -15.80
C THR A 182 0.93 -11.86 -14.82
N ASP A 183 0.52 -10.76 -14.18
CA ASP A 183 -0.68 -10.69 -13.35
C ASP A 183 -1.82 -9.97 -14.08
N PRO A 184 -2.68 -10.69 -14.82
CA PRO A 184 -3.76 -10.13 -15.63
C PRO A 184 -5.01 -9.88 -14.77
N TRP A 185 -4.93 -9.04 -13.76
CA TRP A 185 -6.03 -8.80 -12.81
C TRP A 185 -7.29 -8.22 -13.47
N LEU A 186 -7.16 -7.56 -14.62
CA LEU A 186 -8.27 -6.98 -15.43
C LEU A 186 -8.86 -7.94 -16.46
N ALA A 187 -8.35 -9.17 -16.56
CA ALA A 187 -8.79 -10.10 -17.63
C ALA A 187 -10.29 -10.41 -17.62
N ARG A 188 -10.96 -10.25 -16.48
CA ARG A 188 -12.42 -10.45 -16.32
C ARG A 188 -13.19 -9.15 -16.09
N GLY A 189 -12.56 -7.99 -16.35
CA GLY A 189 -13.12 -6.67 -16.08
C GLY A 189 -12.98 -6.26 -14.60
N ASN A 190 -13.43 -5.03 -14.32
CA ASN A 190 -13.46 -4.45 -12.98
C ASN A 190 -14.84 -3.82 -12.74
N PRO A 191 -15.71 -4.43 -11.91
CA PRO A 191 -17.05 -3.89 -11.66
C PRO A 191 -17.04 -2.58 -10.86
N TRP A 192 -15.93 -2.23 -10.21
CA TRP A 192 -15.86 -1.09 -9.29
C TRP A 192 -15.52 0.22 -9.96
N GLU A 193 -14.97 0.21 -11.17
CA GLU A 193 -14.54 1.42 -11.87
C GLU A 193 -15.61 1.97 -12.83
N VAL A 194 -15.57 3.29 -13.02
CA VAL A 194 -16.34 4.03 -14.03
C VAL A 194 -15.36 4.78 -14.91
N ILE A 195 -15.37 4.47 -16.21
CA ILE A 195 -14.51 5.15 -17.21
C ILE A 195 -15.10 6.53 -17.49
N ARG A 196 -14.24 7.55 -17.58
CA ARG A 196 -14.60 8.94 -17.86
C ARG A 196 -13.86 9.45 -19.10
N PRO A 197 -14.28 9.08 -20.32
CA PRO A 197 -13.62 9.53 -21.54
C PRO A 197 -13.69 11.05 -21.73
N GLU A 198 -14.71 11.69 -21.16
CA GLU A 198 -14.90 13.14 -21.16
C GLU A 198 -13.83 13.88 -20.35
N TRP A 199 -13.11 13.18 -19.48
CA TRP A 199 -11.98 13.71 -18.71
C TRP A 199 -10.68 13.08 -19.18
N SER A 200 -10.24 13.60 -20.33
CA SER A 200 -9.01 13.17 -21.01
C SER A 200 -8.06 14.35 -21.18
N TYR A 201 -6.79 14.14 -20.94
CA TYR A 201 -5.78 15.21 -20.95
C TYR A 201 -4.56 14.82 -21.76
N PRO A 202 -4.08 15.75 -22.64
CA PRO A 202 -2.82 15.55 -23.35
C PRO A 202 -1.64 15.81 -22.45
N VAL A 203 -0.61 14.98 -22.57
CA VAL A 203 0.69 15.14 -21.89
C VAL A 203 1.80 14.98 -22.93
N GLU A 204 2.67 15.99 -23.01
CA GLU A 204 3.85 15.97 -23.90
C GLU A 204 5.02 15.29 -23.21
N ILE A 205 5.56 14.23 -23.79
CA ILE A 205 6.69 13.44 -23.26
C ILE A 205 7.66 13.13 -24.39
N GLY A 206 8.87 13.69 -24.35
CA GLY A 206 9.89 13.42 -25.38
C GLY A 206 9.49 13.77 -26.80
N GLY A 207 8.67 14.83 -26.97
CA GLY A 207 8.16 15.29 -28.26
C GLY A 207 6.97 14.48 -28.81
N HIS A 208 6.37 13.62 -27.97
CA HIS A 208 5.16 12.87 -28.30
C HIS A 208 4.04 13.22 -27.35
N THR A 209 2.83 13.36 -27.89
CA THR A 209 1.62 13.53 -27.09
C THR A 209 1.05 12.17 -26.68
N VAL A 210 0.74 12.02 -25.39
CA VAL A 210 0.01 10.88 -24.83
C VAL A 210 -1.26 11.40 -24.18
N ILE A 211 -2.38 10.70 -24.37
CA ILE A 211 -3.67 11.07 -23.77
C ILE A 211 -3.89 10.25 -22.50
N GLY A 212 -4.08 10.92 -21.37
CA GLY A 212 -4.51 10.27 -20.13
C GLY A 212 -6.03 10.26 -20.04
N VAL A 213 -6.64 9.09 -19.88
CA VAL A 213 -8.08 8.90 -19.70
C VAL A 213 -8.38 8.50 -18.27
N ALA A 214 -9.35 9.18 -17.65
CA ALA A 214 -9.71 8.94 -16.24
C ALA A 214 -10.54 7.66 -16.07
N HIS A 215 -10.19 6.90 -15.03
CA HIS A 215 -10.95 5.78 -14.48
C HIS A 215 -11.20 6.03 -13.01
N ASP A 216 -12.45 6.17 -12.62
CA ASP A 216 -12.85 6.53 -11.26
C ASP A 216 -13.33 5.30 -10.49
N THR A 217 -12.86 5.16 -9.27
CA THR A 217 -13.34 4.16 -8.31
C THR A 217 -13.81 4.88 -7.06
N PRO A 218 -15.07 4.70 -6.62
CA PRO A 218 -15.55 5.25 -5.37
C PRO A 218 -14.94 4.53 -4.17
N ILE A 219 -14.45 5.29 -3.21
CA ILE A 219 -13.90 4.79 -1.94
C ILE A 219 -14.84 5.20 -0.81
N LEU A 220 -15.51 4.22 -0.24
CA LEU A 220 -16.55 4.41 0.74
C LEU A 220 -16.00 4.60 2.16
N GLY A 221 -16.56 5.55 2.91
CA GLY A 221 -16.35 5.70 4.34
C GLY A 221 -17.19 4.70 5.16
N CYS A 222 -16.71 4.31 6.32
CA CYS A 222 -17.39 3.38 7.21
C CYS A 222 -18.46 4.08 8.06
N GLY A 223 -19.71 3.66 7.91
CA GLY A 223 -20.83 4.19 8.70
C GLY A 223 -21.13 5.68 8.45
N VAL A 224 -20.75 6.19 7.29
CA VAL A 224 -21.03 7.55 6.79
C VAL A 224 -21.50 7.48 5.34
N HIS A 225 -22.12 8.57 4.86
CA HIS A 225 -22.62 8.62 3.49
C HIS A 225 -21.56 9.09 2.47
N THR A 226 -20.37 9.42 2.94
CA THR A 226 -19.26 9.91 2.09
C THR A 226 -18.64 8.78 1.29
N ALA A 227 -18.49 9.00 -0.03
CA ALA A 227 -17.67 8.20 -0.92
C ALA A 227 -16.75 9.11 -1.74
N ASN A 228 -15.44 9.08 -1.44
CA ASN A 228 -14.44 9.85 -2.15
C ASN A 228 -14.05 9.19 -3.48
N THR A 229 -13.37 9.94 -4.34
CA THR A 229 -12.94 9.44 -5.66
C THR A 229 -11.48 9.00 -5.63
N LEU A 230 -11.19 7.81 -6.12
CA LEU A 230 -9.87 7.41 -6.57
C LEU A 230 -9.87 7.48 -8.12
N ARG A 231 -9.13 8.44 -8.69
CA ARG A 231 -9.00 8.66 -10.13
C ARG A 231 -7.67 8.16 -10.64
N LEU A 232 -7.71 7.14 -11.47
CA LEU A 232 -6.53 6.53 -12.05
C LEU A 232 -6.47 6.79 -13.55
N TRP A 233 -5.28 7.06 -14.08
CA TRP A 233 -5.06 7.41 -15.47
C TRP A 233 -4.60 6.20 -16.28
N SER A 234 -5.29 5.92 -17.38
CA SER A 234 -4.79 5.02 -18.44
C SER A 234 -4.24 5.85 -19.60
N ALA A 235 -3.14 5.40 -20.15
CA ALA A 235 -2.48 6.07 -21.27
C ALA A 235 -3.01 5.56 -22.62
N GLN A 236 -3.31 6.48 -23.53
CA GLN A 236 -3.77 6.19 -24.88
C GLN A 236 -3.00 7.05 -25.90
N ALA A 237 -2.89 6.58 -27.13
CA ALA A 237 -2.39 7.40 -28.23
C ALA A 237 -3.45 8.42 -28.67
N PRO A 238 -3.06 9.63 -29.15
CA PRO A 238 -3.98 10.57 -29.79
C PRO A 238 -4.70 9.92 -30.96
N ASP A 239 -3.95 9.21 -31.81
CA ASP A 239 -4.45 8.42 -32.93
C ASP A 239 -4.18 6.93 -32.67
N ALA A 240 -5.22 6.19 -32.32
CA ALA A 240 -5.09 4.77 -31.98
C ALA A 240 -4.68 3.89 -33.18
N PHE A 241 -4.79 4.42 -34.40
CA PHE A 241 -4.58 3.63 -35.60
C PHE A 241 -4.19 4.51 -36.78
N ASP A 242 -3.00 4.30 -37.33
CA ASP A 242 -2.55 4.96 -38.57
C ASP A 242 -3.09 4.20 -39.78
N PHE A 243 -4.23 4.66 -40.31
CA PHE A 243 -4.89 4.05 -41.45
C PHE A 243 -4.02 4.13 -42.74
N ALA A 244 -3.19 5.17 -42.88
CA ALA A 244 -2.32 5.30 -44.03
C ALA A 244 -1.24 4.21 -44.08
N SER A 245 -0.57 3.99 -42.96
CA SER A 245 0.39 2.89 -42.82
C SER A 245 -0.27 1.52 -43.02
N PHE A 246 -1.46 1.31 -42.43
CA PHE A 246 -2.22 0.08 -42.61
C PHE A 246 -2.55 -0.20 -44.07
N ASN A 247 -3.06 0.81 -44.78
CA ASN A 247 -3.42 0.70 -46.21
C ASN A 247 -2.20 0.50 -47.12
N ALA A 248 -1.00 0.95 -46.66
CA ALA A 248 0.27 0.69 -47.34
C ALA A 248 0.85 -0.70 -47.03
N GLY A 249 0.18 -1.52 -46.23
CA GLY A 249 0.62 -2.86 -45.81
C GLY A 249 1.60 -2.92 -44.65
N ASP A 250 1.91 -1.79 -44.00
CA ASP A 250 2.73 -1.75 -42.79
C ASP A 250 1.84 -1.81 -41.53
N TYR A 251 1.40 -3.02 -41.20
CA TYR A 251 0.51 -3.28 -40.07
C TYR A 251 1.17 -3.00 -38.71
N THR A 252 2.48 -3.18 -38.58
CA THR A 252 3.22 -2.90 -37.35
C THR A 252 3.29 -1.41 -37.06
N ARG A 253 3.64 -0.60 -38.08
CA ARG A 253 3.69 0.85 -37.97
C ARG A 253 2.31 1.44 -37.67
N ALA A 254 1.25 0.85 -38.25
CA ALA A 254 -0.13 1.30 -38.07
C ALA A 254 -0.58 1.30 -36.57
N VAL A 255 0.05 0.50 -35.71
CA VAL A 255 -0.26 0.41 -34.26
C VAL A 255 0.91 0.84 -33.35
N LEU A 256 2.03 1.27 -33.92
CA LEU A 256 3.25 1.55 -33.14
C LEU A 256 3.03 2.65 -32.09
N GLN A 257 2.40 3.76 -32.46
CA GLN A 257 2.11 4.87 -31.58
C GLN A 257 1.18 4.44 -30.42
N LYS A 258 0.19 3.61 -30.73
CA LYS A 258 -0.70 3.03 -29.72
C LYS A 258 0.09 2.22 -28.69
N VAL A 259 0.95 1.30 -29.15
CA VAL A 259 1.76 0.45 -28.26
C VAL A 259 2.69 1.30 -27.38
N GLN A 260 3.36 2.29 -27.96
CA GLN A 260 4.25 3.18 -27.23
C GLN A 260 3.53 3.96 -26.12
N SER A 261 2.37 4.56 -26.46
CA SER A 261 1.59 5.33 -25.49
C SER A 261 1.04 4.45 -24.37
N GLU A 262 0.39 3.33 -24.72
CA GLU A 262 -0.23 2.43 -23.76
C GLU A 262 0.78 1.76 -22.82
N THR A 263 2.06 1.62 -23.24
CA THR A 263 3.12 1.06 -22.40
C THR A 263 3.30 1.84 -21.09
N LEU A 264 2.99 3.15 -21.06
CA LEU A 264 3.05 3.98 -19.85
C LEU A 264 2.17 3.46 -18.70
N SER A 265 1.02 2.88 -19.03
CA SER A 265 0.10 2.35 -18.01
C SER A 265 0.03 0.82 -17.97
N LYS A 266 1.04 0.11 -18.50
CA LYS A 266 1.02 -1.36 -18.51
C LYS A 266 1.35 -1.96 -17.15
N VAL A 267 2.49 -1.64 -16.56
CA VAL A 267 3.00 -2.29 -15.34
C VAL A 267 3.64 -1.29 -14.39
N LEU A 268 3.39 -1.47 -13.09
CA LEU A 268 4.05 -0.76 -11.99
C LEU A 268 5.53 -1.17 -11.89
N TYR A 269 6.42 -0.20 -11.68
CA TYR A 269 7.86 -0.40 -11.46
C TYR A 269 8.54 -1.25 -12.55
N PRO A 270 8.67 -0.71 -13.77
CA PRO A 270 9.52 -1.35 -14.77
C PRO A 270 10.95 -1.51 -14.24
N ASN A 271 11.65 -2.55 -14.65
CA ASN A 271 13.07 -2.70 -14.34
C ASN A 271 13.84 -1.46 -14.83
N ASP A 272 14.46 -0.72 -13.91
CA ASP A 272 15.17 0.54 -14.17
C ASP A 272 16.72 0.40 -14.19
N GLU A 273 17.24 -0.82 -14.25
CA GLU A 273 18.66 -1.05 -14.56
C GLU A 273 18.98 -0.57 -15.98
N PRO A 274 18.23 -0.97 -17.03
CA PRO A 274 18.44 -0.44 -18.36
C PRO A 274 17.89 0.98 -18.51
N GLU A 275 18.49 1.77 -19.39
CA GLU A 275 18.07 3.16 -19.65
C GLU A 275 16.61 3.28 -20.10
N GLN A 276 16.13 2.32 -20.88
CA GLN A 276 14.72 2.27 -21.33
C GLN A 276 13.74 2.17 -20.15
N GLY A 277 14.10 1.41 -19.11
CA GLY A 277 13.29 1.33 -17.90
C GLY A 277 13.27 2.64 -17.11
N LYS A 278 14.42 3.33 -17.02
CA LYS A 278 14.51 4.67 -16.42
C LYS A 278 13.64 5.67 -17.19
N ARG A 279 13.71 5.63 -18.52
CA ARG A 279 12.87 6.46 -19.41
C ARG A 279 11.38 6.23 -19.15
N LEU A 280 10.96 4.97 -19.10
CA LEU A 280 9.56 4.60 -18.86
C LEU A 280 9.10 5.07 -17.48
N ARG A 281 9.91 4.88 -16.44
CA ARG A 281 9.58 5.26 -15.08
C ARG A 281 9.41 6.78 -14.91
N LEU A 282 10.32 7.59 -15.47
CA LEU A 282 10.17 9.05 -15.46
C LEU A 282 8.96 9.50 -16.29
N SER A 283 8.69 8.84 -17.42
CA SER A 283 7.51 9.11 -18.24
C SER A 283 6.20 8.78 -17.52
N GLN A 284 6.15 7.70 -16.75
CA GLN A 284 4.99 7.37 -15.90
C GLN A 284 4.73 8.46 -14.84
N GLN A 285 5.78 8.99 -14.23
CA GLN A 285 5.66 10.02 -13.19
C GLN A 285 5.05 11.31 -13.76
N ILE A 286 5.61 11.85 -14.84
CA ILE A 286 5.06 13.08 -15.45
C ILE A 286 3.65 12.85 -16.02
N PHE A 287 3.39 11.67 -16.57
CA PHE A 287 2.10 11.33 -17.15
C PHE A 287 0.98 11.48 -16.12
N PHE A 288 1.04 10.75 -15.01
CA PHE A 288 -0.05 10.82 -14.02
C PHE A 288 -0.10 12.15 -13.28
N VAL A 289 1.04 12.78 -13.03
CA VAL A 289 1.11 14.08 -12.36
C VAL A 289 0.46 15.17 -13.22
N SER A 290 0.82 15.24 -14.51
CA SER A 290 0.27 16.25 -15.42
C SER A 290 -1.23 16.07 -15.61
N CYS A 291 -1.72 14.85 -15.85
CA CYS A 291 -3.15 14.56 -15.93
C CYS A 291 -3.89 15.01 -14.66
N SER A 292 -3.33 14.71 -13.49
CA SER A 292 -3.95 15.04 -12.20
C SER A 292 -4.04 16.55 -11.97
N LEU A 293 -2.97 17.29 -12.27
CA LEU A 293 -2.97 18.75 -12.13
C LEU A 293 -3.92 19.41 -13.15
N GLN A 294 -3.96 18.94 -14.39
CA GLN A 294 -4.91 19.43 -15.38
C GLN A 294 -6.37 19.18 -14.95
N ASP A 295 -6.65 18.03 -14.35
CA ASP A 295 -7.98 17.73 -13.78
C ASP A 295 -8.33 18.67 -12.62
N MET A 296 -7.38 18.99 -11.75
CA MET A 296 -7.59 19.96 -10.67
C MET A 296 -7.94 21.36 -11.25
N PHE A 297 -7.27 21.79 -12.34
CA PHE A 297 -7.64 23.04 -13.02
C PHE A 297 -9.02 22.97 -13.67
N ARG A 298 -9.44 21.82 -14.22
CA ARG A 298 -10.80 21.61 -14.70
C ARG A 298 -11.84 21.80 -13.60
N ILE A 299 -11.60 21.20 -12.43
CA ILE A 299 -12.46 21.32 -11.25
C ILE A 299 -12.53 22.80 -10.82
N LEU A 300 -11.39 23.47 -10.74
CA LEU A 300 -11.30 24.89 -10.38
C LEU A 300 -12.15 25.75 -11.32
N LYS A 301 -11.98 25.55 -12.66
CA LYS A 301 -12.75 26.24 -13.69
C LYS A 301 -14.25 25.95 -13.59
N GLY A 302 -14.64 24.69 -13.30
CA GLY A 302 -16.04 24.31 -13.11
C GLY A 302 -16.69 25.01 -11.93
N GLN A 303 -15.92 25.37 -10.93
CA GLN A 303 -16.37 26.15 -9.76
C GLN A 303 -16.17 27.67 -9.92
N ARG A 304 -15.81 28.14 -11.13
CA ARG A 304 -15.58 29.55 -11.46
C ARG A 304 -14.50 30.22 -10.59
N MET A 305 -13.53 29.46 -10.12
CA MET A 305 -12.37 29.97 -9.37
C MET A 305 -11.23 30.32 -10.32
N ALA A 306 -10.44 31.34 -9.99
CA ALA A 306 -9.28 31.73 -10.79
C ALA A 306 -8.10 30.75 -10.59
N PRO A 307 -7.21 30.56 -11.58
CA PRO A 307 -6.00 29.74 -11.42
C PRO A 307 -5.13 30.13 -10.23
N THR A 308 -5.12 31.42 -9.88
CA THR A 308 -4.40 31.95 -8.71
C THR A 308 -4.98 31.51 -7.35
N GLU A 309 -6.16 30.92 -7.32
CA GLU A 309 -6.79 30.38 -6.13
C GLU A 309 -6.51 28.87 -5.94
N PHE A 310 -5.68 28.26 -6.80
CA PHE A 310 -5.40 26.83 -6.78
C PHE A 310 -5.03 26.30 -5.37
N HIS A 311 -4.11 26.98 -4.69
CA HIS A 311 -3.65 26.62 -3.33
C HIS A 311 -4.75 26.77 -2.24
N ARG A 312 -5.81 27.56 -2.51
CA ARG A 312 -6.95 27.67 -1.60
C ARG A 312 -7.90 26.50 -1.76
N LYS A 313 -8.03 25.98 -2.99
CA LYS A 313 -8.91 24.85 -3.32
C LYS A 313 -8.26 23.51 -3.03
N PHE A 314 -6.99 23.34 -3.32
CA PHE A 314 -6.29 22.05 -3.24
C PHE A 314 -5.13 22.07 -2.26
N ALA A 315 -5.06 20.98 -1.46
CA ALA A 315 -3.86 20.59 -0.71
C ALA A 315 -3.30 19.34 -1.41
N VAL A 316 -2.13 19.46 -2.04
CA VAL A 316 -1.51 18.42 -2.87
C VAL A 316 -0.47 17.67 -2.04
N GLN A 317 -0.73 16.41 -1.73
CA GLN A 317 0.19 15.55 -0.99
C GLN A 317 1.01 14.68 -1.94
N LEU A 318 2.32 14.81 -1.88
CA LEU A 318 3.26 13.95 -2.59
C LEU A 318 3.57 12.70 -1.76
N ASN A 319 3.17 11.53 -2.26
CA ASN A 319 3.48 10.25 -1.63
C ASN A 319 4.82 9.72 -2.17
N ASP A 320 5.89 9.99 -1.43
CA ASP A 320 7.30 9.82 -1.82
C ASP A 320 7.74 10.78 -2.94
N THR A 321 8.90 10.51 -3.55
CA THR A 321 9.46 11.32 -4.64
C THR A 321 8.85 11.04 -6.01
N HIS A 322 8.07 9.97 -6.14
CA HIS A 322 7.44 9.58 -7.40
C HIS A 322 6.64 10.72 -8.08
N PRO A 323 5.83 11.51 -7.33
CA PRO A 323 5.14 12.67 -7.88
C PRO A 323 5.89 14.00 -7.72
N ALA A 324 7.17 14.02 -7.33
CA ALA A 324 7.90 15.27 -7.04
C ALA A 324 7.99 16.22 -8.24
N ILE A 325 7.88 15.70 -9.47
CA ILE A 325 7.81 16.51 -10.69
C ILE A 325 6.60 17.46 -10.69
N ALA A 326 5.61 17.24 -9.81
CA ALA A 326 4.45 18.13 -9.64
C ALA A 326 4.85 19.57 -9.32
N VAL A 327 5.99 19.78 -8.65
CA VAL A 327 6.50 21.13 -8.38
C VAL A 327 6.77 21.89 -9.68
N ALA A 328 7.50 21.28 -10.60
CA ALA A 328 7.83 21.91 -11.88
C ALA A 328 6.62 21.94 -12.82
N GLU A 329 5.80 20.90 -12.81
CA GLU A 329 4.64 20.82 -13.70
C GLU A 329 3.53 21.80 -13.28
N LEU A 330 3.28 22.01 -12.00
CA LEU A 330 2.32 23.02 -11.55
C LEU A 330 2.80 24.44 -11.93
N MET A 331 4.10 24.72 -11.77
CA MET A 331 4.70 25.97 -12.26
C MET A 331 4.49 26.16 -13.75
N ARG A 332 4.75 25.10 -14.56
CA ARG A 332 4.54 25.15 -16.01
C ARG A 332 3.09 25.45 -16.37
N LEU A 333 2.15 24.77 -15.75
CA LEU A 333 0.71 24.96 -16.02
C LEU A 333 0.28 26.39 -15.64
N LEU A 334 0.69 26.88 -14.47
CA LEU A 334 0.37 28.25 -14.04
C LEU A 334 0.97 29.30 -14.97
N ILE A 335 2.23 29.16 -15.36
CA ILE A 335 2.94 30.17 -16.19
C ILE A 335 2.54 30.05 -17.65
N ASP A 336 2.70 28.88 -18.26
CA ASP A 336 2.62 28.70 -19.70
C ASP A 336 1.17 28.59 -20.20
N GLN A 337 0.25 27.98 -19.41
CA GLN A 337 -1.14 27.80 -19.81
C GLN A 337 -2.09 28.86 -19.22
N HIS A 338 -1.79 29.36 -18.02
CA HIS A 338 -2.67 30.32 -17.34
C HIS A 338 -2.10 31.74 -17.26
N GLY A 339 -0.90 32.01 -17.76
CA GLY A 339 -0.31 33.33 -17.84
C GLY A 339 0.00 33.96 -16.48
N VAL A 340 0.16 33.15 -15.43
CA VAL A 340 0.52 33.63 -14.09
C VAL A 340 2.00 33.97 -14.05
N ASP A 341 2.35 35.10 -13.46
CA ASP A 341 3.76 35.46 -13.30
C ASP A 341 4.51 34.49 -12.37
N TRP A 342 5.83 34.45 -12.49
CA TRP A 342 6.68 33.48 -11.77
C TRP A 342 6.51 33.53 -10.25
N ASP A 343 6.56 34.71 -9.66
CA ASP A 343 6.57 34.84 -8.19
C ASP A 343 5.22 34.46 -7.59
N THR A 344 4.13 34.82 -8.25
CA THR A 344 2.78 34.36 -7.92
C THR A 344 2.64 32.84 -8.09
N ALA A 345 3.10 32.30 -9.22
CA ALA A 345 3.04 30.85 -9.48
C ALA A 345 3.86 30.05 -8.44
N TRP A 346 5.03 30.53 -8.06
CA TRP A 346 5.86 29.92 -7.02
C TRP A 346 5.20 29.95 -5.64
N SER A 347 4.60 31.08 -5.27
CA SER A 347 3.84 31.20 -4.01
C SER A 347 2.66 30.22 -3.96
N ILE A 348 1.92 30.06 -5.07
CA ILE A 348 0.82 29.11 -5.19
C ILE A 348 1.34 27.68 -5.04
N THR A 349 2.39 27.33 -5.77
CA THR A 349 2.98 26.00 -5.81
C THR A 349 3.44 25.56 -4.42
N THR A 350 4.23 26.38 -3.76
CA THR A 350 4.75 26.07 -2.43
C THR A 350 3.66 26.05 -1.35
N ALA A 351 2.57 26.83 -1.50
CA ALA A 351 1.45 26.82 -0.57
C ALA A 351 0.51 25.61 -0.78
N ALA A 352 0.51 25.01 -1.97
CA ALA A 352 -0.36 23.88 -2.28
C ALA A 352 0.28 22.53 -1.96
N ILE A 353 1.60 22.38 -2.11
CA ILE A 353 2.31 21.09 -2.09
C ILE A 353 2.88 20.78 -0.71
N SER A 354 2.74 19.53 -0.28
CA SER A 354 3.42 18.93 0.87
C SER A 354 3.98 17.56 0.48
N TYR A 355 5.06 17.13 1.16
CA TYR A 355 5.83 15.95 0.80
C TYR A 355 5.98 15.00 1.97
N THR A 356 5.67 13.71 1.76
CA THR A 356 5.99 12.62 2.70
C THR A 356 7.16 11.81 2.17
N ASN A 357 8.23 11.71 2.96
CA ASN A 357 9.34 10.79 2.69
C ASN A 357 9.06 9.42 3.30
N HIS A 358 9.37 8.35 2.56
CA HIS A 358 9.17 6.96 2.99
C HIS A 358 10.45 6.15 3.09
N THR A 359 11.63 6.75 2.90
CA THR A 359 12.90 6.02 2.93
C THR A 359 14.04 6.84 3.50
N LEU A 360 14.95 6.14 4.21
CA LEU A 360 16.23 6.68 4.68
C LEU A 360 17.40 6.20 3.82
N LEU A 361 17.16 5.24 2.92
CA LEU A 361 18.20 4.65 2.06
C LEU A 361 18.55 5.64 0.94
N PRO A 362 19.81 6.13 0.85
CA PRO A 362 20.22 7.12 -0.15
C PRO A 362 19.97 6.66 -1.59
N GLU A 363 20.14 5.37 -1.88
CA GLU A 363 19.89 4.77 -3.19
C GLU A 363 18.42 4.78 -3.62
N ALA A 364 17.50 4.90 -2.66
CA ALA A 364 16.07 4.98 -2.93
C ALA A 364 15.57 6.43 -3.08
N LEU A 365 16.42 7.44 -2.84
CA LEU A 365 16.15 8.83 -3.18
C LEU A 365 16.36 9.03 -4.67
N GLU A 366 15.28 9.19 -5.43
CA GLU A 366 15.33 9.28 -6.88
C GLU A 366 16.17 10.43 -7.38
N ALA A 367 17.07 10.15 -8.32
CA ALA A 367 17.87 11.13 -9.02
C ALA A 367 17.95 10.76 -10.52
N TRP A 368 17.52 11.67 -11.39
CA TRP A 368 17.44 11.46 -12.82
C TRP A 368 18.56 12.15 -13.57
N GLY A 369 19.27 11.43 -14.45
CA GLY A 369 20.31 12.00 -15.31
C GLY A 369 19.79 13.18 -16.13
N LEU A 370 20.55 14.29 -16.20
CA LEU A 370 20.11 15.51 -16.90
C LEU A 370 19.83 15.29 -18.38
N GLU A 371 20.60 14.43 -19.04
CA GLU A 371 20.41 14.13 -20.45
C GLU A 371 19.06 13.46 -20.70
N LEU A 372 18.76 12.38 -19.96
CA LEU A 372 17.47 11.70 -20.01
C LEU A 372 16.32 12.63 -19.68
N PHE A 373 16.49 13.42 -18.61
CA PHE A 373 15.45 14.35 -18.15
C PHE A 373 15.18 15.45 -19.19
N GLY A 374 16.22 16.03 -19.77
CA GLY A 374 16.10 17.07 -20.80
C GLY A 374 15.52 16.57 -22.12
N GLN A 375 15.79 15.32 -22.48
CA GLN A 375 15.17 14.68 -23.67
C GLN A 375 13.65 14.47 -23.49
N LEU A 376 13.23 14.09 -22.28
CA LEU A 376 11.81 13.80 -22.01
C LEU A 376 11.02 15.04 -21.62
N LEU A 377 11.60 15.92 -20.81
CA LEU A 377 10.90 17.00 -20.11
C LEU A 377 11.71 18.30 -20.16
N PRO A 378 12.02 18.85 -21.37
CA PRO A 378 12.90 20.00 -21.51
C PRO A 378 12.36 21.23 -20.77
N ARG A 379 11.04 21.51 -20.86
CA ARG A 379 10.44 22.67 -20.22
C ARG A 379 10.43 22.57 -18.70
N GLN A 380 10.13 21.41 -18.15
CA GLN A 380 10.19 21.17 -16.69
C GLN A 380 11.63 21.30 -16.18
N LEU A 381 12.63 20.88 -16.97
CA LEU A 381 14.04 21.04 -16.62
C LEU A 381 14.45 22.52 -16.55
N GLU A 382 14.02 23.34 -17.53
CA GLU A 382 14.25 24.81 -17.48
C GLU A 382 13.67 25.43 -16.21
N ILE A 383 12.45 25.04 -15.84
CA ILE A 383 11.80 25.51 -14.62
C ILE A 383 12.57 25.06 -13.37
N ILE A 384 13.05 23.81 -13.33
CA ILE A 384 13.87 23.29 -12.22
C ILE A 384 15.18 24.09 -12.09
N TYR A 385 15.84 24.42 -13.21
CA TYR A 385 17.04 25.27 -13.18
C TYR A 385 16.76 26.66 -12.59
N GLU A 386 15.66 27.29 -12.97
CA GLU A 386 15.27 28.61 -12.44
C GLU A 386 14.91 28.52 -10.95
N ILE A 387 14.16 27.48 -10.53
CA ILE A 387 13.90 27.23 -9.11
C ILE A 387 15.23 27.09 -8.36
N ASN A 388 16.16 26.27 -8.87
CA ASN A 388 17.46 26.04 -8.26
C ASN A 388 18.29 27.35 -8.15
N ALA A 389 18.32 28.13 -9.22
CA ALA A 389 19.06 29.39 -9.24
C ALA A 389 18.53 30.37 -8.17
N ARG A 390 17.20 30.54 -8.06
CA ARG A 390 16.56 31.39 -7.06
C ARG A 390 16.77 30.88 -5.64
N PHE A 391 16.61 29.57 -5.46
CA PHE A 391 16.84 28.91 -4.17
C PHE A 391 18.28 29.06 -3.69
N LEU A 392 19.28 28.77 -4.53
CA LEU A 392 20.68 28.89 -4.18
C LEU A 392 21.09 30.35 -3.95
N ARG A 393 20.44 31.32 -4.61
CA ARG A 393 20.61 32.72 -4.31
C ARG A 393 20.17 33.06 -2.88
N LEU A 394 19.00 32.52 -2.45
CA LEU A 394 18.54 32.69 -1.07
C LEU A 394 19.54 32.08 -0.08
N VAL A 395 20.03 30.86 -0.35
CA VAL A 395 21.03 30.19 0.50
C VAL A 395 22.30 31.01 0.60
N ARG A 396 22.81 31.55 -0.51
CA ARG A 396 24.03 32.39 -0.54
C ARG A 396 23.88 33.68 0.28
N ILE A 397 22.70 34.27 0.27
CA ILE A 397 22.41 35.48 1.07
C ILE A 397 22.34 35.08 2.57
N ARG A 398 21.75 33.97 2.92
CA ARG A 398 21.59 33.54 4.31
C ARG A 398 22.88 32.98 4.94
N TYR A 399 23.72 32.36 4.13
CA TYR A 399 24.99 31.71 4.54
C TYR A 399 26.16 32.17 3.65
N PRO A 400 26.59 33.41 3.76
CA PRO A 400 27.69 33.95 2.96
C PRO A 400 29.01 33.22 3.28
N GLY A 401 29.78 32.88 2.25
CA GLY A 401 31.07 32.21 2.42
C GLY A 401 31.06 30.70 2.63
N GLN A 402 29.89 30.03 2.42
CA GLN A 402 29.75 28.57 2.53
C GLN A 402 29.43 27.94 1.16
N PRO A 403 30.39 27.84 0.21
CA PRO A 403 30.14 27.27 -1.12
C PRO A 403 29.74 25.79 -1.09
N GLU A 404 30.27 25.01 -0.14
CA GLU A 404 29.95 23.58 0.01
C GLU A 404 28.47 23.37 0.36
N LEU A 405 27.85 24.33 1.08
CA LEU A 405 26.42 24.25 1.39
C LEU A 405 25.57 24.44 0.14
N LEU A 406 26.02 25.25 -0.83
CA LEU A 406 25.32 25.40 -2.12
C LEU A 406 25.33 24.10 -2.90
N GLU A 407 26.42 23.36 -2.91
CA GLU A 407 26.52 22.06 -3.58
C GLU A 407 25.60 21.02 -2.93
N ARG A 408 25.61 20.93 -1.59
CA ARG A 408 24.78 20.00 -0.85
C ARG A 408 23.27 20.27 -1.01
N LEU A 409 22.86 21.53 -1.01
CA LEU A 409 21.47 21.94 -1.14
C LEU A 409 20.96 22.02 -2.58
N SER A 410 21.84 22.07 -3.59
CA SER A 410 21.45 22.18 -5.00
C SER A 410 20.48 21.09 -5.41
N LEU A 411 19.47 21.46 -6.21
CA LEU A 411 18.56 20.50 -6.87
C LEU A 411 19.28 19.70 -7.96
N ILE A 412 20.41 20.20 -8.44
CA ILE A 412 21.24 19.55 -9.44
C ILE A 412 22.50 19.01 -8.75
N GLN A 413 22.70 17.72 -8.84
CA GLN A 413 23.96 17.09 -8.44
C GLN A 413 25.00 17.38 -9.51
N GLU A 414 26.05 18.05 -9.12
CA GLU A 414 27.24 18.30 -9.95
C GLU A 414 28.29 17.21 -9.67
N GLY A 415 29.24 17.03 -10.61
CA GLY A 415 30.25 15.99 -10.48
C GLY A 415 29.81 14.63 -11.05
N GLY A 416 30.67 13.98 -11.84
CA GLY A 416 30.34 12.76 -12.57
C GLY A 416 29.18 12.97 -13.54
N GLN A 417 28.21 12.05 -13.52
CA GLN A 417 26.97 12.23 -14.26
C GLN A 417 26.05 13.19 -13.48
N ARG A 418 25.78 14.36 -14.06
CA ARG A 418 24.86 15.33 -13.46
C ARG A 418 23.43 14.80 -13.40
N LYS A 419 22.74 15.03 -12.29
CA LYS A 419 21.39 14.51 -12.03
C LYS A 419 20.48 15.54 -11.37
N VAL A 420 19.18 15.47 -11.63
CA VAL A 420 18.12 16.15 -10.87
C VAL A 420 17.83 15.34 -9.62
N ARG A 421 17.95 15.95 -8.43
CA ARG A 421 17.65 15.35 -7.13
C ARG A 421 16.17 15.57 -6.80
N MET A 422 15.33 14.54 -6.96
CA MET A 422 13.88 14.68 -6.83
C MET A 422 13.43 14.95 -5.40
N ALA A 423 14.07 14.37 -4.39
CA ALA A 423 13.79 14.68 -3.00
C ALA A 423 14.07 16.15 -2.64
N HIS A 424 15.17 16.73 -3.16
CA HIS A 424 15.48 18.14 -2.98
C HIS A 424 14.41 19.03 -3.63
N LEU A 425 13.98 18.69 -4.84
CA LEU A 425 12.89 19.41 -5.52
C LEU A 425 11.60 19.36 -4.69
N ALA A 426 11.25 18.18 -4.14
CA ALA A 426 10.08 18.01 -3.28
C ALA A 426 10.16 18.87 -2.01
N VAL A 427 11.32 18.89 -1.32
CA VAL A 427 11.53 19.69 -0.11
C VAL A 427 11.42 21.18 -0.39
N VAL A 428 12.09 21.67 -1.46
CA VAL A 428 12.10 23.09 -1.83
C VAL A 428 10.70 23.56 -2.24
N GLY A 429 9.95 22.72 -2.95
CA GLY A 429 8.60 23.01 -3.45
C GLY A 429 7.46 22.79 -2.46
N SER A 430 7.74 22.31 -1.24
CA SER A 430 6.71 21.98 -0.25
C SER A 430 6.72 22.91 0.95
N HIS A 431 5.51 23.21 1.48
CA HIS A 431 5.40 23.97 2.74
C HIS A 431 5.61 23.08 3.98
N GLN A 432 5.34 21.77 3.86
CA GLN A 432 5.56 20.77 4.90
C GLN A 432 6.20 19.52 4.33
N VAL A 433 7.12 18.94 5.10
CA VAL A 433 7.79 17.67 4.84
C VAL A 433 7.63 16.80 6.08
N ASN A 434 7.09 15.60 5.92
CA ASN A 434 6.95 14.71 7.06
C ASN A 434 7.63 13.35 6.86
N GLY A 435 8.13 12.81 7.97
CA GLY A 435 8.44 11.40 8.10
C GLY A 435 7.20 10.62 8.55
N VAL A 436 7.37 9.29 8.69
CA VAL A 436 6.26 8.33 8.88
C VAL A 436 6.36 7.50 10.17
N ALA A 437 7.32 7.81 11.02
CA ALA A 437 7.50 7.37 12.40
C ALA A 437 8.43 8.36 13.11
N GLU A 438 8.44 8.38 14.44
CA GLU A 438 9.21 9.36 15.22
C GLU A 438 10.71 9.25 14.93
N LEU A 439 11.28 8.04 15.02
CA LEU A 439 12.70 7.83 14.68
C LEU A 439 13.01 8.23 13.24
N HIS A 440 12.14 7.87 12.29
CA HIS A 440 12.32 8.22 10.89
C HIS A 440 12.40 9.74 10.69
N SER A 441 11.46 10.47 11.31
CA SER A 441 11.42 11.93 11.22
C SER A 441 12.64 12.59 11.87
N LYS A 442 13.13 12.04 12.99
CA LYS A 442 14.40 12.45 13.61
C LYS A 442 15.57 12.25 12.64
N LEU A 443 15.72 11.05 12.08
CA LEU A 443 16.81 10.73 11.16
C LEU A 443 16.75 11.53 9.83
N LEU A 444 15.56 11.89 9.37
CA LEU A 444 15.42 12.81 8.23
C LEU A 444 16.06 14.17 8.51
N VAL A 445 15.80 14.75 9.68
CA VAL A 445 16.33 16.05 10.12
C VAL A 445 17.81 15.98 10.43
N GLU A 446 18.28 14.91 11.08
CA GLU A 446 19.67 14.79 11.50
C GLU A 446 20.62 14.37 10.38
N ASN A 447 20.14 13.58 9.40
CA ASN A 447 20.99 12.97 8.37
C ASN A 447 20.58 13.37 6.95
N VAL A 448 19.39 12.97 6.49
CA VAL A 448 19.02 13.02 5.07
C VAL A 448 18.82 14.46 4.59
N PHE A 449 18.10 15.27 5.37
CA PHE A 449 17.75 16.65 5.04
C PHE A 449 18.31 17.66 6.05
N HIS A 450 19.45 17.36 6.68
CA HIS A 450 20.05 18.18 7.72
C HIS A 450 20.18 19.64 7.31
N ASP A 451 20.73 19.91 6.14
CA ASP A 451 20.96 21.29 5.66
C ASP A 451 19.63 22.01 5.36
N PHE A 452 18.62 21.29 4.87
CA PHE A 452 17.27 21.84 4.66
C PHE A 452 16.55 22.11 5.98
N ALA A 453 16.71 21.22 6.97
CA ALA A 453 16.14 21.40 8.29
C ALA A 453 16.78 22.54 9.05
N ALA A 454 18.07 22.77 8.88
CA ALA A 454 18.75 23.96 9.39
C ALA A 454 18.25 25.26 8.72
N LEU A 455 17.87 25.21 7.44
CA LEU A 455 17.34 26.34 6.69
C LEU A 455 15.87 26.63 7.04
N TRP A 456 15.04 25.58 7.20
CA TRP A 456 13.59 25.67 7.41
C TRP A 456 13.11 24.61 8.44
N PRO A 457 13.47 24.75 9.73
CA PRO A 457 13.12 23.74 10.75
C PRO A 457 11.59 23.57 10.89
N GLU A 458 10.81 24.61 10.64
CA GLU A 458 9.37 24.63 10.74
C GLU A 458 8.65 23.81 9.66
N ARG A 459 9.35 23.44 8.59
CA ARG A 459 8.77 22.61 7.53
C ARG A 459 8.76 21.12 7.87
N PHE A 460 9.61 20.67 8.81
CA PHE A 460 9.76 19.27 9.12
C PHE A 460 8.85 18.85 10.27
N THR A 461 8.10 17.79 10.09
CA THR A 461 7.16 17.25 11.07
C THR A 461 7.10 15.74 11.01
N ASN A 462 6.41 15.12 11.98
CA ASN A 462 6.13 13.67 12.00
C ASN A 462 4.62 13.42 11.90
N VAL A 463 4.25 12.46 11.06
CA VAL A 463 2.94 11.81 11.10
C VAL A 463 3.18 10.31 11.06
N THR A 464 3.14 9.68 12.21
CA THR A 464 3.31 8.22 12.31
C THR A 464 2.23 7.51 11.49
N ASN A 465 2.61 6.53 10.71
CA ASN A 465 1.71 5.72 9.92
C ASN A 465 0.64 5.03 10.77
N GLY A 466 -0.42 4.61 10.12
CA GLY A 466 -1.49 3.82 10.70
C GLY A 466 -2.12 2.89 9.66
N VAL A 467 -3.00 2.02 10.12
CA VAL A 467 -3.72 1.06 9.28
C VAL A 467 -5.22 1.17 9.53
N THR A 468 -6.04 0.87 8.50
CA THR A 468 -7.50 0.87 8.69
C THR A 468 -7.96 -0.33 9.52
N PRO A 469 -8.70 -0.08 10.63
CA PRO A 469 -9.23 -1.17 11.45
C PRO A 469 -10.33 -1.96 10.73
N ARG A 470 -11.02 -1.35 9.77
CA ARG A 470 -12.08 -2.03 9.01
C ARG A 470 -11.51 -3.23 8.28
N ARG A 471 -10.53 -3.03 7.42
CA ARG A 471 -9.91 -4.15 6.69
C ARG A 471 -9.10 -5.07 7.60
N TRP A 472 -8.28 -4.52 8.51
CA TRP A 472 -7.26 -5.31 9.21
C TRP A 472 -7.71 -5.94 10.53
N LEU A 473 -8.89 -5.55 11.02
CA LEU A 473 -9.57 -6.22 12.14
C LEU A 473 -10.95 -6.75 11.70
N ALA A 474 -11.89 -5.88 11.29
CA ALA A 474 -13.27 -6.30 11.04
C ALA A 474 -13.39 -7.32 9.89
N VAL A 475 -12.70 -7.07 8.75
CA VAL A 475 -12.71 -7.97 7.58
C VAL A 475 -11.76 -9.15 7.79
N ALA A 476 -10.51 -8.88 8.18
CA ALA A 476 -9.49 -9.94 8.27
C ALA A 476 -9.74 -10.92 9.41
N ASN A 477 -10.33 -10.47 10.53
CA ASN A 477 -10.52 -11.27 11.73
C ASN A 477 -11.94 -11.15 12.30
N PRO A 478 -12.96 -11.69 11.61
CA PRO A 478 -14.36 -11.57 12.05
C PRO A 478 -14.61 -12.20 13.43
N GLY A 479 -13.86 -13.25 13.81
CA GLY A 479 -13.93 -13.85 15.14
C GLY A 479 -13.49 -12.89 16.24
N LEU A 480 -12.34 -12.22 16.03
CA LEU A 480 -11.87 -11.17 16.96
C LEU A 480 -12.82 -9.98 16.97
N ALA A 481 -13.30 -9.54 15.79
CA ALA A 481 -14.25 -8.44 15.70
C ALA A 481 -15.54 -8.71 16.51
N ALA A 482 -16.08 -9.93 16.45
CA ALA A 482 -17.24 -10.33 17.25
C ALA A 482 -16.94 -10.29 18.76
N LEU A 483 -15.78 -10.82 19.19
CA LEU A 483 -15.35 -10.76 20.59
C LEU A 483 -15.19 -9.32 21.08
N LEU A 484 -14.64 -8.43 20.25
CA LEU A 484 -14.52 -6.99 20.55
C LEU A 484 -15.90 -6.33 20.65
N ASP A 485 -16.81 -6.60 19.70
CA ASP A 485 -18.16 -6.03 19.71
C ASP A 485 -18.93 -6.39 20.98
N GLU A 486 -18.81 -7.65 21.42
CA GLU A 486 -19.45 -8.11 22.65
C GLU A 486 -18.80 -7.49 23.92
N SER A 487 -17.49 -7.34 23.92
CA SER A 487 -16.75 -6.92 25.11
C SER A 487 -16.72 -5.41 25.33
N ILE A 488 -16.61 -4.62 24.26
CA ILE A 488 -16.39 -3.15 24.31
C ILE A 488 -17.31 -2.36 23.37
N GLY A 489 -18.26 -3.03 22.70
CA GLY A 489 -19.16 -2.40 21.71
C GLY A 489 -18.48 -2.17 20.36
N THR A 490 -19.24 -1.63 19.40
CA THR A 490 -18.83 -1.53 17.97
C THR A 490 -18.07 -0.24 17.60
N THR A 491 -17.94 0.70 18.53
CA THR A 491 -17.36 2.04 18.27
C THR A 491 -15.90 2.03 17.90
N TRP A 492 -15.15 0.96 18.25
CA TRP A 492 -13.74 0.77 17.90
C TRP A 492 -13.48 0.82 16.38
N ARG A 493 -14.50 0.50 15.56
CA ARG A 493 -14.37 0.54 14.09
C ARG A 493 -14.10 1.94 13.54
N ARG A 494 -14.47 2.98 14.29
CA ARG A 494 -14.28 4.40 13.95
C ARG A 494 -13.39 5.15 14.95
N ASN A 495 -13.19 4.57 16.14
CA ASN A 495 -12.31 5.10 17.17
C ASN A 495 -11.52 3.96 17.81
N LEU A 496 -10.35 3.68 17.23
CA LEU A 496 -9.54 2.52 17.61
C LEU A 496 -8.97 2.62 19.04
N ASP A 497 -8.93 3.81 19.66
CA ASP A 497 -8.54 3.97 21.06
C ASP A 497 -9.49 3.27 22.04
N GLN A 498 -10.73 2.95 21.61
CA GLN A 498 -11.67 2.15 22.39
C GLN A 498 -11.14 0.73 22.69
N LEU A 499 -10.14 0.23 21.96
CA LEU A 499 -9.48 -1.04 22.26
C LEU A 499 -8.85 -1.07 23.66
N ARG A 500 -8.54 0.08 24.26
CA ARG A 500 -8.08 0.18 25.67
C ARG A 500 -9.07 -0.41 26.66
N GLY A 501 -10.36 -0.50 26.31
CA GLY A 501 -11.36 -1.20 27.10
C GLY A 501 -11.07 -2.68 27.35
N LEU A 502 -10.15 -3.28 26.58
CA LEU A 502 -9.67 -4.65 26.77
C LEU A 502 -8.62 -4.78 27.90
N GLU A 503 -7.96 -3.70 28.32
CA GLU A 503 -6.86 -3.79 29.29
C GLU A 503 -7.30 -4.49 30.59
N PRO A 504 -8.44 -4.17 31.21
CA PRO A 504 -8.90 -4.91 32.40
C PRO A 504 -9.26 -6.37 32.10
N LEU A 505 -9.76 -6.66 30.89
CA LEU A 505 -10.16 -8.01 30.48
C LEU A 505 -8.95 -8.91 30.19
N ALA A 506 -7.80 -8.35 29.88
CA ALA A 506 -6.57 -9.10 29.62
C ALA A 506 -6.07 -9.91 30.84
N HIS A 507 -6.68 -9.73 32.01
CA HIS A 507 -6.41 -10.50 33.22
C HIS A 507 -7.60 -11.36 33.66
N ASP A 508 -8.70 -11.37 32.90
CA ASP A 508 -9.88 -12.20 33.15
C ASP A 508 -9.74 -13.55 32.46
N GLY A 509 -9.82 -14.63 33.25
CA GLY A 509 -9.60 -16.00 32.74
C GLY A 509 -10.63 -16.39 31.65
N ALA A 510 -11.91 -16.05 31.83
CA ALA A 510 -12.96 -16.43 30.88
C ALA A 510 -12.82 -15.65 29.56
N PHE A 511 -12.42 -14.39 29.61
CA PHE A 511 -12.09 -13.63 28.41
C PHE A 511 -10.87 -14.21 27.68
N LEU A 512 -9.80 -14.60 28.41
CA LEU A 512 -8.60 -15.18 27.81
C LEU A 512 -8.85 -16.54 27.18
N GLU A 513 -9.75 -17.36 27.72
CA GLU A 513 -10.18 -18.62 27.07
C GLU A 513 -10.82 -18.34 25.70
N ARG A 514 -11.76 -17.40 25.64
CA ARG A 514 -12.39 -16.99 24.36
C ARG A 514 -11.38 -16.35 23.39
N TRP A 515 -10.44 -15.58 23.92
CA TRP A 515 -9.34 -15.03 23.15
C TRP A 515 -8.52 -16.13 22.46
N GLN A 516 -8.13 -17.15 23.22
CA GLN A 516 -7.39 -18.31 22.71
C GLN A 516 -8.18 -19.07 21.64
N GLU A 517 -9.48 -19.29 21.84
CA GLU A 517 -10.36 -19.94 20.84
C GLU A 517 -10.37 -19.18 19.51
N VAL A 518 -10.49 -17.85 19.52
CA VAL A 518 -10.46 -17.02 18.32
C VAL A 518 -9.10 -17.13 17.62
N ARG A 519 -8.01 -17.12 18.39
CA ARG A 519 -6.66 -17.27 17.85
C ARG A 519 -6.46 -18.65 17.21
N GLU A 520 -6.88 -19.71 17.89
CA GLU A 520 -6.79 -21.07 17.37
C GLU A 520 -7.57 -21.25 16.06
N GLN A 521 -8.80 -20.75 15.99
CA GLN A 521 -9.59 -20.76 14.76
C GLN A 521 -8.89 -20.04 13.61
N SER A 522 -8.22 -18.91 13.88
CA SER A 522 -7.44 -18.18 12.88
C SER A 522 -6.23 -18.99 12.40
N LYS A 523 -5.54 -19.66 13.31
CA LYS A 523 -4.40 -20.55 12.99
C LYS A 523 -4.84 -21.78 12.20
N GLN A 524 -5.99 -22.38 12.51
CA GLN A 524 -6.58 -23.48 11.74
C GLN A 524 -6.91 -23.06 10.30
N ARG A 525 -7.48 -21.87 10.11
CA ARG A 525 -7.74 -21.30 8.78
C ARG A 525 -6.46 -21.07 7.98
N LEU A 526 -5.41 -20.54 8.63
CA LEU A 526 -4.12 -20.36 7.96
C LEU A 526 -3.45 -21.70 7.65
N ALA A 527 -3.52 -22.68 8.53
CA ALA A 527 -2.99 -24.03 8.28
C ALA A 527 -3.66 -24.69 7.07
N ALA A 528 -4.98 -24.51 6.90
CA ALA A 528 -5.70 -24.96 5.72
C ALA A 528 -5.23 -24.25 4.44
N THR A 529 -4.98 -22.93 4.51
CA THR A 529 -4.42 -22.15 3.38
C THR A 529 -3.01 -22.63 3.03
N ILE A 530 -2.14 -22.83 4.03
CA ILE A 530 -0.77 -23.37 3.81
C ILE A 530 -0.84 -24.72 3.11
N ARG A 531 -1.72 -25.61 3.57
CA ARG A 531 -1.90 -26.91 2.93
C ARG A 531 -2.34 -26.80 1.47
N GLN A 532 -3.28 -25.89 1.20
CA GLN A 532 -3.79 -25.67 -0.17
C GLN A 532 -2.72 -25.12 -1.11
N ASP A 533 -1.89 -24.17 -0.63
CA ASP A 533 -0.96 -23.42 -1.47
C ASP A 533 0.42 -24.12 -1.58
N THR A 534 0.77 -25.01 -0.63
CA THR A 534 2.13 -25.60 -0.53
C THR A 534 2.16 -27.12 -0.31
N ASP A 535 1.00 -27.78 -0.17
CA ASP A 535 0.86 -29.19 0.23
C ASP A 535 1.49 -29.55 1.59
N LEU A 536 1.94 -28.57 2.37
CA LEU A 536 2.53 -28.79 3.69
C LEU A 536 1.47 -28.88 4.78
N LEU A 537 1.66 -29.84 5.69
CA LEU A 537 0.89 -29.91 6.94
C LEU A 537 1.65 -29.20 8.04
N VAL A 538 1.00 -28.24 8.68
CA VAL A 538 1.49 -27.53 9.86
C VAL A 538 0.56 -27.75 11.03
N ASP A 539 1.11 -27.77 12.23
CA ASP A 539 0.35 -27.91 13.48
C ASP A 539 -0.11 -26.55 13.96
N PRO A 540 -1.42 -26.25 14.03
CA PRO A 540 -1.93 -24.99 14.57
C PRO A 540 -1.55 -24.75 16.04
N ALA A 541 -1.22 -25.79 16.81
CA ALA A 541 -0.76 -25.65 18.19
C ALA A 541 0.68 -25.17 18.30
N SER A 542 1.51 -25.28 17.24
CA SER A 542 2.87 -24.75 17.22
C SER A 542 2.88 -23.23 17.22
N LEU A 543 3.93 -22.60 17.72
CA LEU A 543 4.12 -21.14 17.61
C LEU A 543 4.24 -20.75 16.12
N PHE A 544 3.33 -19.86 15.63
CA PHE A 544 3.39 -19.30 14.29
C PHE A 544 4.27 -18.04 14.29
N ASP A 545 5.50 -18.21 13.84
CA ASP A 545 6.56 -17.22 13.74
C ASP A 545 6.61 -16.68 12.31
N VAL A 546 6.32 -15.37 12.10
CA VAL A 546 5.93 -14.89 10.78
C VAL A 546 6.73 -13.66 10.36
N GLN A 547 7.36 -13.75 9.19
CA GLN A 547 7.99 -12.63 8.49
C GLN A 547 7.42 -12.48 7.07
N VAL A 548 6.33 -11.72 6.92
CA VAL A 548 5.67 -11.46 5.63
C VAL A 548 5.80 -9.99 5.23
N LYS A 549 6.72 -9.74 4.32
CA LYS A 549 7.07 -8.41 3.78
C LYS A 549 7.91 -8.57 2.52
N ARG A 550 8.13 -7.48 1.75
CA ARG A 550 9.07 -7.53 0.61
C ARG A 550 10.40 -8.14 1.04
N ILE A 551 10.99 -8.95 0.18
CA ILE A 551 12.31 -9.52 0.44
C ILE A 551 13.37 -8.48 0.09
N HIS A 552 14.17 -8.13 1.09
CA HIS A 552 15.23 -7.15 0.95
C HIS A 552 16.27 -7.37 2.05
N GLU A 553 17.55 -7.19 1.77
CA GLU A 553 18.63 -7.44 2.72
C GLU A 553 18.47 -6.65 4.03
N TYR A 554 18.05 -5.37 3.98
CA TYR A 554 17.88 -4.58 5.22
C TYR A 554 16.76 -5.09 6.14
N LYS A 555 15.78 -5.84 5.59
CA LYS A 555 14.69 -6.49 6.36
C LYS A 555 15.14 -7.78 7.03
N ARG A 556 16.32 -8.23 6.69
CA ARG A 556 17.09 -9.31 7.30
C ARG A 556 16.39 -10.68 7.36
N GLN A 557 15.65 -11.06 6.28
CA GLN A 557 15.11 -12.42 6.19
C GLN A 557 16.20 -13.50 6.30
N HIS A 558 17.44 -13.20 5.88
CA HIS A 558 18.60 -14.08 6.04
C HIS A 558 19.06 -14.20 7.50
N LEU A 559 18.84 -13.21 8.37
CA LEU A 559 19.04 -13.35 9.82
C LEU A 559 18.05 -14.38 10.41
N ALA A 560 16.77 -14.29 10.02
CA ALA A 560 15.78 -15.29 10.42
C ALA A 560 16.12 -16.68 9.85
N ALA A 561 16.62 -16.77 8.62
CA ALA A 561 17.07 -18.03 8.02
C ALA A 561 18.24 -18.66 8.79
N LEU A 562 19.22 -17.87 9.22
CA LEU A 562 20.33 -18.35 10.08
C LEU A 562 19.80 -18.88 11.41
N GLN A 563 18.88 -18.17 12.06
CA GLN A 563 18.27 -18.63 13.33
C GLN A 563 17.50 -19.95 13.15
N ILE A 564 16.84 -20.16 12.00
CA ILE A 564 16.20 -21.45 11.70
C ILE A 564 17.23 -22.56 11.61
N VAL A 565 18.39 -22.31 10.98
CA VAL A 565 19.48 -23.29 10.89
C VAL A 565 20.08 -23.58 12.29
N GLU A 566 20.30 -22.56 13.12
CA GLU A 566 20.70 -22.74 14.51
C GLU A 566 19.70 -23.61 15.30
N ARG A 567 18.39 -23.30 15.18
CA ARG A 567 17.31 -24.06 15.82
C ARG A 567 17.28 -25.52 15.31
N TYR A 568 17.48 -25.74 14.01
CA TYR A 568 17.57 -27.08 13.43
C TYR A 568 18.73 -27.89 14.03
N LEU A 569 19.91 -27.30 14.17
CA LEU A 569 21.08 -27.92 14.78
C LEU A 569 20.82 -28.26 16.27
N ARG A 570 20.27 -27.32 17.05
CA ARG A 570 19.91 -27.52 18.47
C ARG A 570 18.93 -28.66 18.65
N LEU A 571 17.89 -28.72 17.81
CA LEU A 571 16.90 -29.81 17.83
C LEU A 571 17.51 -31.17 17.48
N ARG A 572 18.42 -31.22 16.50
CA ARG A 572 19.17 -32.44 16.15
C ARG A 572 20.09 -32.90 17.28
N ASN A 573 20.64 -31.98 18.03
CA ASN A 573 21.44 -32.26 19.22
C ASN A 573 20.60 -32.65 20.43
N GLY A 574 19.28 -32.77 20.28
CA GLY A 574 18.37 -33.26 21.33
C GLY A 574 17.86 -32.21 22.31
N GLU A 575 18.04 -30.93 22.01
CA GLU A 575 17.51 -29.86 22.86
C GLU A 575 15.98 -29.83 22.82
N ASP A 576 15.37 -29.63 24.02
CA ASP A 576 13.91 -29.53 24.13
C ASP A 576 13.44 -28.09 23.86
N LEU A 577 13.09 -27.81 22.61
CA LEU A 577 12.54 -26.52 22.19
C LEU A 577 11.04 -26.68 21.84
N PRO A 578 10.19 -25.67 22.12
CA PRO A 578 8.77 -25.73 21.78
C PRO A 578 8.54 -25.82 20.26
N PRO A 579 7.45 -26.51 19.84
CA PRO A 579 7.10 -26.60 18.42
C PRO A 579 6.92 -25.25 17.78
N ARG A 580 7.51 -25.07 16.58
CA ARG A 580 7.46 -23.81 15.84
C ARG A 580 7.19 -24.03 14.34
N THR A 581 6.33 -23.19 13.77
CA THR A 581 6.14 -23.06 12.33
C THR A 581 6.58 -21.68 11.91
N VAL A 582 7.68 -21.59 11.15
CA VAL A 582 8.21 -20.32 10.63
C VAL A 582 7.64 -20.07 9.25
N ILE A 583 6.98 -18.92 9.07
CA ILE A 583 6.23 -18.59 7.85
C ILE A 583 6.81 -17.33 7.21
N PHE A 584 7.30 -17.49 5.99
CA PHE A 584 7.75 -16.39 5.14
C PHE A 584 6.74 -16.13 4.03
N GLY A 585 6.74 -14.91 3.53
CA GLY A 585 6.03 -14.52 2.33
C GLY A 585 6.47 -13.12 1.88
N GLY A 586 6.54 -12.92 0.58
CA GLY A 586 6.93 -11.64 0.02
C GLY A 586 7.63 -11.80 -1.32
N LYS A 587 7.58 -10.73 -2.11
CA LYS A 587 8.18 -10.66 -3.44
C LYS A 587 9.55 -9.97 -3.35
N ALA A 588 10.54 -10.50 -4.08
CA ALA A 588 11.78 -9.80 -4.39
C ALA A 588 11.60 -8.99 -5.67
N ALA A 589 12.23 -7.83 -5.78
CA ALA A 589 12.28 -7.11 -7.06
C ALA A 589 12.95 -8.00 -8.13
N PRO A 590 12.46 -8.03 -9.38
CA PRO A 590 12.95 -8.96 -10.41
C PRO A 590 14.45 -8.90 -10.67
N GLY A 591 15.06 -7.70 -10.63
CA GLY A 591 16.51 -7.51 -10.79
C GLY A 591 17.33 -7.69 -9.52
N TYR A 592 16.72 -7.88 -8.35
CA TYR A 592 17.45 -7.94 -7.08
C TYR A 592 17.96 -9.35 -6.78
N HIS A 593 19.12 -9.71 -7.31
CA HIS A 593 19.70 -11.05 -7.23
C HIS A 593 19.88 -11.54 -5.79
N MET A 594 20.40 -10.70 -4.89
CA MET A 594 20.62 -11.09 -3.49
C MET A 594 19.31 -11.42 -2.77
N ALA A 595 18.26 -10.66 -3.00
CA ALA A 595 16.94 -10.94 -2.45
C ALA A 595 16.35 -12.25 -2.98
N LYS A 596 16.55 -12.56 -4.27
CA LYS A 596 16.15 -13.86 -4.86
C LYS A 596 16.95 -15.01 -4.27
N LEU A 597 18.23 -14.79 -4.00
CA LEU A 597 19.10 -15.81 -3.37
C LEU A 597 18.66 -16.08 -1.92
N ILE A 598 18.22 -15.06 -1.18
CA ILE A 598 17.62 -15.23 0.16
C ILE A 598 16.34 -16.08 0.09
N ILE A 599 15.46 -15.84 -0.88
CA ILE A 599 14.28 -16.72 -1.09
C ILE A 599 14.74 -18.16 -1.33
N ARG A 600 15.73 -18.36 -2.20
CA ARG A 600 16.22 -19.70 -2.52
C ARG A 600 16.84 -20.40 -1.30
N LEU A 601 17.53 -19.67 -0.43
CA LEU A 601 18.04 -20.19 0.84
C LEU A 601 16.89 -20.65 1.76
N ILE A 602 15.87 -19.80 1.95
CA ILE A 602 14.70 -20.15 2.78
C ILE A 602 14.00 -21.41 2.25
N VAL A 603 13.80 -21.48 0.95
CA VAL A 603 13.18 -22.66 0.28
C VAL A 603 14.06 -23.90 0.41
N GLY A 604 15.37 -23.76 0.25
CA GLY A 604 16.32 -24.86 0.47
C GLY A 604 16.31 -25.39 1.90
N ILE A 605 16.30 -24.48 2.90
CA ILE A 605 16.14 -24.84 4.31
C ILE A 605 14.79 -25.56 4.53
N ALA A 606 13.71 -25.05 3.97
CA ALA A 606 12.38 -25.67 4.08
C ALA A 606 12.38 -27.10 3.48
N GLY A 607 13.04 -27.29 2.34
CA GLY A 607 13.16 -28.59 1.67
C GLY A 607 13.80 -29.67 2.56
N ILE A 608 14.82 -29.31 3.33
CA ILE A 608 15.51 -30.24 4.23
C ILE A 608 14.78 -30.39 5.57
N VAL A 609 14.45 -29.26 6.24
CA VAL A 609 13.84 -29.27 7.57
C VAL A 609 12.49 -29.99 7.58
N ASN A 610 11.66 -29.77 6.55
CA ASN A 610 10.30 -30.32 6.51
C ASN A 610 10.26 -31.84 6.27
N ILE A 611 11.30 -32.42 5.69
CA ILE A 611 11.40 -33.86 5.44
C ILE A 611 12.22 -34.61 6.50
N ASP A 612 13.04 -33.91 7.30
CA ASP A 612 13.86 -34.54 8.35
C ASP A 612 12.95 -35.15 9.44
N PRO A 613 13.02 -36.50 9.66
CA PRO A 613 12.20 -37.15 10.70
C PRO A 613 12.41 -36.61 12.11
N ALA A 614 13.63 -36.10 12.41
CA ALA A 614 13.95 -35.50 13.72
C ALA A 614 13.21 -34.19 13.97
N MET A 615 12.76 -33.52 12.91
CA MET A 615 12.01 -32.25 12.98
C MET A 615 10.50 -32.44 13.02
N ARG A 616 10.00 -33.68 12.86
CA ARG A 616 8.55 -33.94 12.77
C ARG A 616 7.83 -33.48 14.06
N GLY A 617 6.85 -32.57 13.87
CA GLY A 617 6.10 -31.98 14.98
C GLY A 617 6.87 -30.94 15.80
N ARG A 618 8.12 -30.61 15.48
CA ARG A 618 8.98 -29.68 16.25
C ARG A 618 9.32 -28.41 15.48
N LEU A 619 9.63 -28.51 14.18
CA LEU A 619 9.96 -27.39 13.34
C LEU A 619 9.39 -27.58 11.93
N ARG A 620 8.73 -26.53 11.42
CA ARG A 620 8.27 -26.41 10.03
C ARG A 620 8.70 -25.07 9.47
N VAL A 621 9.07 -25.02 8.21
CA VAL A 621 9.42 -23.79 7.48
C VAL A 621 8.55 -23.71 6.23
N VAL A 622 7.86 -22.59 6.09
CA VAL A 622 6.90 -22.37 5.02
C VAL A 622 7.26 -21.07 4.28
N PHE A 623 7.31 -21.10 2.97
CA PHE A 623 7.32 -19.90 2.15
C PHE A 623 6.00 -19.83 1.37
N LEU A 624 5.14 -18.86 1.72
CA LEU A 624 3.87 -18.64 1.03
C LEU A 624 4.11 -17.79 -0.22
N PRO A 625 3.85 -18.33 -1.43
CA PRO A 625 4.08 -17.59 -2.66
C PRO A 625 3.04 -16.49 -2.87
N ASN A 626 3.39 -15.54 -3.73
CA ASN A 626 2.48 -14.51 -4.23
C ASN A 626 1.78 -13.69 -3.14
N PHE A 627 2.53 -13.29 -2.11
CA PHE A 627 1.99 -12.48 -1.01
C PHE A 627 1.19 -11.28 -1.52
N SER A 628 -0.02 -11.12 -1.01
CA SER A 628 -1.02 -10.15 -1.44
C SER A 628 -1.84 -9.63 -0.24
N VAL A 629 -2.76 -8.69 -0.46
CA VAL A 629 -3.69 -8.24 0.60
C VAL A 629 -4.62 -9.37 1.03
N LYS A 630 -5.15 -10.16 0.09
CA LYS A 630 -5.96 -11.35 0.39
C LYS A 630 -5.23 -12.33 1.30
N LEU A 631 -3.99 -12.66 0.95
CA LEU A 631 -3.19 -13.58 1.75
C LEU A 631 -2.84 -12.96 3.12
N GLY A 632 -2.53 -11.66 3.15
CA GLY A 632 -2.29 -10.92 4.39
C GLY A 632 -3.48 -10.96 5.36
N GLN A 633 -4.72 -10.84 4.85
CA GLN A 633 -5.95 -10.96 5.66
C GLN A 633 -6.10 -12.34 6.32
N ARG A 634 -5.52 -13.38 5.72
CA ARG A 634 -5.51 -14.75 6.31
C ARG A 634 -4.35 -14.95 7.28
N ILE A 635 -3.20 -14.35 6.99
CA ILE A 635 -1.97 -14.51 7.81
C ILE A 635 -2.05 -13.71 9.10
N TYR A 636 -2.33 -12.40 9.04
CA TYR A 636 -2.19 -11.52 10.21
C TYR A 636 -3.02 -11.95 11.44
N PRO A 637 -4.25 -12.45 11.31
CA PRO A 637 -5.01 -12.98 12.44
C PRO A 637 -4.40 -14.18 13.15
N ALA A 638 -3.56 -14.95 12.45
CA ALA A 638 -3.00 -16.21 12.91
C ALA A 638 -1.58 -16.09 13.49
N VAL A 639 -0.98 -14.91 13.44
CA VAL A 639 0.42 -14.69 13.84
C VAL A 639 0.55 -14.70 15.36
N ASP A 640 1.42 -15.55 15.90
CA ASP A 640 1.80 -15.51 17.32
C ASP A 640 2.98 -14.58 17.54
N LEU A 641 4.03 -14.71 16.71
CA LEU A 641 5.25 -13.90 16.77
C LEU A 641 5.45 -13.14 15.46
N SER A 642 5.57 -11.83 15.55
CA SER A 642 5.77 -10.89 14.45
C SER A 642 7.25 -10.52 14.33
N GLU A 643 7.91 -10.92 13.25
CA GLU A 643 9.33 -10.66 12.97
C GLU A 643 9.53 -9.27 12.35
N GLN A 644 9.99 -8.32 13.19
CA GLN A 644 10.26 -6.93 12.82
C GLN A 644 11.74 -6.59 13.02
N ILE A 645 12.57 -7.34 12.31
CA ILE A 645 14.00 -7.50 12.56
C ILE A 645 14.90 -6.71 11.62
N SER A 646 14.42 -5.63 11.02
CA SER A 646 15.23 -4.74 10.17
C SER A 646 16.45 -4.20 10.90
N THR A 647 17.49 -3.87 10.14
CA THR A 647 18.64 -3.15 10.69
C THR A 647 18.17 -1.78 11.19
N ALA A 648 18.49 -1.44 12.45
CA ALA A 648 18.00 -0.20 13.05
C ALA A 648 18.41 1.04 12.24
N GLY A 649 17.45 1.93 12.02
CA GLY A 649 17.61 3.14 11.20
C GLY A 649 17.35 2.92 9.71
N MET A 650 16.82 1.79 9.26
CA MET A 650 16.58 1.50 7.84
C MET A 650 15.11 1.32 7.46
N GLU A 651 14.26 0.77 8.34
CA GLU A 651 12.81 0.72 8.12
C GLU A 651 12.19 2.06 8.55
N ALA A 652 11.63 2.80 7.62
CA ALA A 652 11.05 4.11 7.92
C ALA A 652 9.91 4.03 8.94
N SER A 653 9.03 3.04 8.83
CA SER A 653 7.92 2.80 9.76
C SER A 653 7.60 1.32 9.88
N GLY A 654 7.31 0.66 8.75
CA GLY A 654 6.57 -0.58 8.72
C GLY A 654 5.08 -0.34 8.97
N THR A 655 4.24 -1.26 8.50
CA THR A 655 2.81 -1.34 8.81
C THR A 655 2.36 -2.78 9.07
N GLY A 656 3.20 -3.76 8.73
CA GLY A 656 2.99 -5.17 9.10
C GLY A 656 3.02 -5.36 10.61
N ASN A 657 3.95 -4.69 11.29
CA ASN A 657 4.04 -4.62 12.75
C ASN A 657 2.71 -4.18 13.40
N MET A 658 2.09 -3.09 12.91
CA MET A 658 0.82 -2.57 13.42
C MET A 658 -0.33 -3.56 13.20
N LYS A 659 -0.43 -4.17 12.00
CA LYS A 659 -1.48 -5.13 11.64
C LYS A 659 -1.41 -6.39 12.50
N MET A 660 -0.21 -6.91 12.71
CA MET A 660 0.01 -8.11 13.54
C MET A 660 -0.25 -7.81 15.02
N ALA A 661 0.24 -6.70 15.57
CA ALA A 661 0.00 -6.30 16.94
C ALA A 661 -1.49 -6.07 17.22
N LEU A 662 -2.24 -5.40 16.33
CA LEU A 662 -3.69 -5.24 16.43
C LEU A 662 -4.45 -6.57 16.41
N ASN A 663 -3.89 -7.60 15.81
CA ASN A 663 -4.43 -8.96 15.80
C ASN A 663 -3.87 -9.86 16.92
N GLY A 664 -3.18 -9.30 17.91
CA GLY A 664 -2.70 -10.00 19.09
C GLY A 664 -1.36 -10.73 18.93
N ALA A 665 -0.60 -10.47 17.86
CA ALA A 665 0.76 -10.99 17.76
C ALA A 665 1.71 -10.22 18.68
N LEU A 666 2.63 -10.95 19.32
CA LEU A 666 3.77 -10.34 20.02
C LEU A 666 4.86 -10.01 19.01
N THR A 667 5.57 -8.92 19.24
CA THR A 667 6.65 -8.48 18.35
C THR A 667 8.01 -8.87 18.91
N ILE A 668 8.83 -9.53 18.08
CA ILE A 668 10.28 -9.55 18.22
C ILE A 668 10.87 -8.56 17.23
N GLY A 669 11.70 -7.64 17.71
CA GLY A 669 12.14 -6.55 16.82
C GLY A 669 13.27 -5.72 17.37
N THR A 670 13.85 -4.94 16.46
CA THR A 670 14.83 -3.90 16.74
C THR A 670 14.16 -2.56 17.05
N LEU A 671 14.92 -1.63 17.63
CA LEU A 671 14.49 -0.23 17.79
C LEU A 671 14.59 0.51 16.45
N ASP A 672 13.65 0.20 15.55
CA ASP A 672 13.57 0.73 14.19
C ASP A 672 12.12 1.07 13.80
N GLY A 673 11.95 2.11 13.01
CA GLY A 673 10.64 2.55 12.53
C GLY A 673 9.60 2.66 13.64
N ALA A 674 8.38 2.21 13.37
CA ALA A 674 7.29 2.24 14.34
C ALA A 674 7.39 1.18 15.45
N ASN A 675 8.37 0.27 15.43
CA ASN A 675 8.57 -0.70 16.50
C ASN A 675 8.81 0.00 17.87
N ILE A 676 9.50 1.15 17.86
CA ILE A 676 9.75 1.94 19.05
C ILE A 676 8.42 2.38 19.67
N GLU A 677 7.59 3.02 18.86
CA GLU A 677 6.29 3.53 19.30
C GLU A 677 5.33 2.39 19.69
N ILE A 678 5.43 1.21 19.04
CA ILE A 678 4.67 0.02 19.44
C ILE A 678 5.14 -0.44 20.84
N ARG A 679 6.45 -0.61 21.05
CA ARG A 679 7.03 -1.04 22.32
C ARG A 679 6.67 -0.11 23.48
N GLU A 680 6.74 1.20 23.26
CA GLU A 680 6.35 2.20 24.26
C GLU A 680 4.89 2.07 24.68
N ARG A 681 3.99 1.77 23.72
CA ARG A 681 2.55 1.67 23.99
C ARG A 681 2.13 0.35 24.58
N VAL A 682 2.66 -0.77 24.07
CA VAL A 682 2.31 -2.09 24.59
C VAL A 682 2.98 -2.35 25.94
N GLY A 683 4.09 -1.68 26.24
CA GLY A 683 4.95 -1.88 27.40
C GLY A 683 6.12 -2.82 27.09
N GLU A 684 7.26 -2.54 27.69
CA GLU A 684 8.53 -3.27 27.43
C GLU A 684 8.41 -4.77 27.67
N ASP A 685 7.66 -5.19 28.67
CA ASP A 685 7.43 -6.60 29.02
C ASP A 685 6.59 -7.37 27.99
N ASN A 686 5.94 -6.67 27.07
CA ASN A 686 5.08 -7.24 26.01
C ASN A 686 5.73 -7.19 24.64
N PHE A 687 7.06 -7.02 24.58
CA PHE A 687 7.85 -6.89 23.35
C PHE A 687 9.21 -7.57 23.53
N PHE A 688 9.65 -8.37 22.59
CA PHE A 688 10.96 -9.03 22.61
C PHE A 688 11.97 -8.16 21.85
N LEU A 689 12.70 -7.33 22.61
CA LEU A 689 13.70 -6.43 22.06
C LEU A 689 15.03 -7.14 21.83
N PHE A 690 15.70 -6.83 20.70
CA PHE A 690 17.08 -7.21 20.44
C PHE A 690 17.79 -6.19 19.51
N GLY A 691 19.11 -6.36 19.42
CA GLY A 691 19.97 -5.70 18.46
C GLY A 691 20.41 -4.29 18.87
N HIS A 692 21.35 -3.76 18.10
CA HIS A 692 21.90 -2.43 18.29
C HIS A 692 20.92 -1.34 17.86
N THR A 693 20.98 -0.17 18.50
CA THR A 693 20.26 1.03 18.07
C THR A 693 20.92 1.67 16.84
N ALA A 694 20.21 2.56 16.15
CA ALA A 694 20.75 3.32 15.02
C ALA A 694 22.03 4.09 15.39
N ASP A 695 22.06 4.70 16.57
CA ASP A 695 23.21 5.46 17.08
C ASP A 695 24.42 4.53 17.36
N GLN A 696 24.20 3.37 17.97
CA GLN A 696 25.25 2.36 18.20
C GLN A 696 25.81 1.82 16.89
N LEU A 697 24.95 1.55 15.90
CA LEU A 697 25.39 1.13 14.57
C LEU A 697 26.20 2.21 13.86
N ALA A 698 25.81 3.48 14.00
CA ALA A 698 26.57 4.59 13.48
C ALA A 698 27.97 4.71 14.12
N GLU A 699 28.09 4.42 15.42
CA GLU A 699 29.36 4.36 16.13
C GLU A 699 30.22 3.18 15.68
N ILE A 700 29.65 1.98 15.59
CA ILE A 700 30.33 0.78 15.08
C ILE A 700 30.86 1.04 13.66
N ASN A 701 30.09 1.70 12.81
CA ASN A 701 30.52 2.04 11.45
C ASN A 701 31.68 3.03 11.43
N ARG A 702 31.65 4.05 12.26
CA ARG A 702 32.74 5.03 12.40
C ARG A 702 34.04 4.41 12.88
N ASN A 703 33.95 3.40 13.75
CA ASN A 703 35.09 2.67 14.28
C ASN A 703 35.64 1.59 13.34
N GLY A 704 35.02 1.38 12.18
CA GLY A 704 35.42 0.36 11.20
C GLY A 704 34.85 -1.02 11.53
N TYR A 705 33.64 -1.28 11.06
CA TYR A 705 33.01 -2.59 11.26
C TYR A 705 33.64 -3.68 10.41
N HIS A 706 33.97 -4.82 11.03
CA HIS A 706 34.41 -6.04 10.38
C HIS A 706 33.60 -7.22 10.91
N PRO A 707 32.90 -7.99 10.06
CA PRO A 707 32.02 -9.07 10.53
C PRO A 707 32.74 -10.31 11.07
N LEU A 708 33.94 -10.63 10.56
CA LEU A 708 34.69 -11.84 10.94
C LEU A 708 34.91 -11.98 12.44
N PRO A 709 35.38 -10.98 13.20
CA PRO A 709 35.56 -11.11 14.64
C PRO A 709 34.26 -11.43 15.39
N TRP A 710 33.12 -10.92 14.94
CA TRP A 710 31.81 -11.24 15.51
C TRP A 710 31.46 -12.71 15.27
N LEU A 711 31.68 -13.19 14.05
CA LEU A 711 31.46 -14.60 13.71
C LEU A 711 32.40 -15.56 14.42
N GLU A 712 33.69 -15.23 14.53
CA GLU A 712 34.68 -16.06 15.22
C GLU A 712 34.39 -16.19 16.71
N ASN A 713 33.76 -15.18 17.32
CA ASN A 713 33.36 -15.19 18.71
C ASN A 713 31.97 -15.85 18.93
N ASP A 714 31.25 -16.22 17.88
CA ASP A 714 29.95 -16.90 17.92
C ASP A 714 30.00 -18.28 17.24
N PRO A 715 30.41 -19.34 17.95
CA PRO A 715 30.53 -20.67 17.37
C PRO A 715 29.22 -21.25 16.84
N ILE A 716 28.06 -20.84 17.39
CA ILE A 716 26.74 -21.30 16.93
C ILE A 716 26.40 -20.68 15.56
N ALA A 717 26.59 -19.37 15.41
CA ALA A 717 26.42 -18.70 14.12
C ALA A 717 27.39 -19.25 13.07
N LYS A 718 28.63 -19.52 13.48
CA LYS A 718 29.62 -20.12 12.57
C LYS A 718 29.20 -21.50 12.08
N GLU A 719 28.71 -22.37 12.99
CA GLU A 719 28.23 -23.72 12.61
C GLU A 719 27.06 -23.63 11.62
N ALA A 720 26.14 -22.66 11.79
CA ALA A 720 25.04 -22.43 10.86
C ALA A 720 25.54 -21.98 9.49
N ILE A 721 26.49 -21.05 9.43
CA ILE A 721 27.11 -20.58 8.18
C ILE A 721 27.86 -21.72 7.49
N ASP A 722 28.65 -22.49 8.24
CA ASP A 722 29.41 -23.63 7.70
C ASP A 722 28.46 -24.69 7.14
N LEU A 723 27.32 -24.96 7.80
CA LEU A 723 26.31 -25.90 7.28
C LEU A 723 25.69 -25.42 5.97
N ILE A 724 25.38 -24.12 5.85
CA ILE A 724 24.87 -23.58 4.59
C ILE A 724 25.94 -23.70 3.49
N GLY A 725 27.18 -23.32 3.78
CA GLY A 725 28.30 -23.39 2.86
C GLY A 725 28.71 -24.81 2.46
N SER A 726 28.33 -25.81 3.24
CA SER A 726 28.58 -27.22 2.93
C SER A 726 27.79 -27.75 1.74
N GLY A 727 26.78 -27.05 1.27
CA GLY A 727 25.84 -27.51 0.26
C GLY A 727 24.63 -28.28 0.82
N HIS A 728 24.47 -28.34 2.14
CA HIS A 728 23.40 -29.11 2.80
C HIS A 728 22.00 -28.65 2.37
N PHE A 729 21.81 -27.35 2.12
CA PHE A 729 20.54 -26.76 1.71
C PHE A 729 20.44 -26.43 0.21
N SER A 730 21.38 -26.94 -0.60
CA SER A 730 21.48 -26.68 -2.04
C SER A 730 21.81 -27.96 -2.85
N GLU A 731 21.31 -29.11 -2.39
CA GLU A 731 21.50 -30.41 -3.09
C GLU A 731 22.99 -30.75 -3.38
N GLY A 732 23.91 -30.26 -2.52
CA GLY A 732 25.34 -30.45 -2.65
C GLY A 732 26.09 -29.35 -3.42
N ASP A 733 25.39 -28.37 -3.98
CA ASP A 733 26.02 -27.20 -4.63
C ASP A 733 26.57 -26.24 -3.57
N ARG A 734 27.86 -26.21 -3.40
CA ARG A 734 28.57 -25.36 -2.43
C ARG A 734 28.70 -23.89 -2.88
N ASP A 735 28.60 -23.66 -4.17
CA ASP A 735 28.80 -22.34 -4.76
C ASP A 735 27.53 -21.51 -4.79
N LEU A 736 26.35 -22.14 -4.73
CA LEU A 736 25.06 -21.46 -4.83
C LEU A 736 24.89 -20.32 -3.84
N PHE A 737 25.17 -20.56 -2.56
CA PHE A 737 24.99 -19.54 -1.51
C PHE A 737 26.29 -18.79 -1.18
N HIS A 738 27.39 -19.08 -1.91
CA HIS A 738 28.67 -18.41 -1.71
C HIS A 738 28.57 -16.87 -1.79
N PRO A 739 27.83 -16.23 -2.74
CA PRO A 739 27.71 -14.77 -2.78
C PRO A 739 27.09 -14.19 -1.52
N LEU A 740 26.06 -14.84 -0.96
CA LEU A 740 25.40 -14.41 0.28
C LEU A 740 26.34 -14.58 1.49
N LEU A 741 26.98 -15.74 1.63
CA LEU A 741 27.90 -16.02 2.74
C LEU A 741 29.14 -15.13 2.68
N ALA A 742 29.72 -14.93 1.50
CA ALA A 742 30.84 -14.03 1.29
C ALA A 742 30.49 -12.59 1.69
N ASN A 743 29.29 -12.10 1.34
CA ASN A 743 28.81 -10.79 1.76
C ASN A 743 28.70 -10.71 3.29
N LEU A 744 28.08 -11.69 3.92
CA LEU A 744 27.91 -11.75 5.39
C LEU A 744 29.26 -11.79 6.13
N CYS A 745 30.26 -12.52 5.60
CA CYS A 745 31.56 -12.69 6.26
C CYS A 745 32.55 -11.54 5.97
N SER A 746 32.36 -10.77 4.88
CA SER A 746 33.35 -9.75 4.48
C SER A 746 32.86 -8.31 4.64
N HIS A 747 31.58 -8.03 4.37
CA HIS A 747 31.01 -6.67 4.36
C HIS A 747 29.89 -6.50 5.37
N ASP A 748 28.95 -7.43 5.38
CA ASP A 748 27.74 -7.42 6.23
C ASP A 748 27.11 -6.03 6.36
N PRO A 749 26.65 -5.44 5.24
CA PRO A 749 26.19 -4.05 5.22
C PRO A 749 24.99 -3.81 6.16
N PHE A 750 24.29 -4.89 6.52
CA PHE A 750 23.08 -4.83 7.36
C PHE A 750 23.31 -5.37 8.78
N ARG A 751 24.58 -5.56 9.21
CA ARG A 751 24.98 -5.86 10.59
C ARG A 751 24.33 -7.14 11.16
N VAL A 752 24.17 -8.14 10.31
CA VAL A 752 23.61 -9.44 10.70
C VAL A 752 24.48 -10.11 11.76
N MET A 753 25.81 -10.12 11.53
CA MET A 753 26.75 -10.75 12.48
C MET A 753 26.83 -10.01 13.82
N ALA A 754 26.64 -8.69 13.83
CA ALA A 754 26.63 -7.90 15.05
C ALA A 754 25.40 -8.19 15.91
N ASP A 755 24.25 -8.53 15.31
CA ASP A 755 23.00 -8.71 16.02
C ASP A 755 22.58 -10.18 16.26
N ILE A 756 23.20 -11.17 15.59
CA ILE A 756 22.73 -12.56 15.61
C ILE A 756 22.72 -13.18 17.01
N GLY A 757 23.73 -12.89 17.83
CA GLY A 757 23.81 -13.38 19.20
C GLY A 757 22.71 -12.83 20.09
N ASP A 758 22.40 -11.54 19.97
CA ASP A 758 21.32 -10.90 20.71
C ASP A 758 19.93 -11.31 20.20
N TYR A 759 19.79 -11.53 18.89
CA TYR A 759 18.58 -12.10 18.31
C TYR A 759 18.28 -13.51 18.85
N ARG A 760 19.31 -14.36 18.95
CA ARG A 760 19.19 -15.69 19.59
C ARG A 760 18.75 -15.60 21.04
N ARG A 761 19.30 -14.67 21.82
CA ARG A 761 18.85 -14.40 23.20
C ARG A 761 17.36 -14.05 23.26
N ALA A 762 16.88 -13.17 22.38
CA ALA A 762 15.48 -12.79 22.31
C ALA A 762 14.59 -13.96 21.88
N GLN A 763 15.03 -14.78 20.93
CA GLN A 763 14.32 -15.98 20.50
C GLN A 763 14.21 -17.04 21.63
N ASN A 764 15.22 -17.16 22.48
CA ASN A 764 15.13 -18.01 23.69
C ASN A 764 14.09 -17.48 24.69
N ALA A 765 14.01 -16.16 24.88
CA ALA A 765 12.97 -15.55 25.73
C ALA A 765 11.56 -15.76 25.16
N VAL A 766 11.41 -15.78 23.84
CA VAL A 766 10.14 -16.18 23.17
C VAL A 766 9.78 -17.61 23.52
N ASP A 767 10.73 -18.57 23.40
CA ASP A 767 10.50 -19.98 23.71
C ASP A 767 10.10 -20.19 25.18
N GLU A 768 10.74 -19.49 26.10
CA GLU A 768 10.39 -19.53 27.54
C GLU A 768 8.97 -18.97 27.78
N THR A 769 8.65 -17.84 27.18
CA THR A 769 7.32 -17.20 27.34
C THR A 769 6.21 -18.04 26.73
N TRP A 770 6.45 -18.69 25.57
CA TRP A 770 5.49 -19.58 24.92
C TRP A 770 5.10 -20.80 25.77
N ARG A 771 5.97 -21.25 26.66
CA ARG A 771 5.69 -22.35 27.61
C ARG A 771 4.65 -21.98 28.69
N ASP A 772 4.31 -20.68 28.83
CA ASP A 772 3.26 -20.16 29.71
C ASP A 772 2.09 -19.59 28.87
N PRO A 773 1.07 -20.41 28.54
CA PRO A 773 -0.04 -19.97 27.68
C PRO A 773 -0.86 -18.82 28.26
N GLN A 774 -0.97 -18.73 29.59
CA GLN A 774 -1.74 -17.66 30.23
C GLN A 774 -0.99 -16.32 30.09
N ARG A 775 0.32 -16.32 30.37
CA ARG A 775 1.16 -15.15 30.15
C ARG A 775 1.15 -14.70 28.70
N TRP A 776 1.31 -15.64 27.75
CA TRP A 776 1.26 -15.33 26.31
C TRP A 776 -0.06 -14.69 25.90
N SER A 777 -1.19 -15.22 26.35
CA SER A 777 -2.52 -14.71 26.03
C SER A 777 -2.75 -13.32 26.64
N THR A 778 -2.29 -13.08 27.86
CA THR A 778 -2.33 -11.76 28.49
C THR A 778 -1.54 -10.74 27.68
N MET A 779 -0.30 -11.05 27.33
CA MET A 779 0.54 -10.19 26.48
C MET A 779 -0.11 -9.93 25.11
N SER A 780 -0.70 -10.96 24.50
CA SER A 780 -1.40 -10.89 23.21
C SER A 780 -2.59 -9.94 23.26
N ALA A 781 -3.45 -10.06 24.27
CA ALA A 781 -4.60 -9.19 24.46
C ALA A 781 -4.17 -7.73 24.72
N LEU A 782 -3.11 -7.52 25.54
CA LEU A 782 -2.55 -6.20 25.81
C LEU A 782 -1.94 -5.54 24.57
N ASN A 783 -1.30 -6.31 23.66
CA ASN A 783 -0.83 -5.77 22.38
C ASN A 783 -1.98 -5.19 21.57
N THR A 784 -3.08 -5.92 21.41
CA THR A 784 -4.28 -5.40 20.71
C THR A 784 -4.85 -4.18 21.45
N ALA A 785 -5.04 -4.27 22.75
CA ALA A 785 -5.63 -3.20 23.56
C ALA A 785 -4.90 -1.86 23.43
N ARG A 786 -3.58 -1.90 23.33
CA ARG A 786 -2.71 -0.72 23.40
C ARG A 786 -2.25 -0.19 22.05
N CYS A 787 -2.59 -0.87 20.94
CA CYS A 787 -2.20 -0.46 19.59
C CYS A 787 -3.23 0.42 18.86
N GLY A 788 -4.24 0.96 19.56
CA GLY A 788 -5.26 1.85 18.98
C GLY A 788 -4.69 3.10 18.29
N PHE A 789 -3.57 3.62 18.77
CA PHE A 789 -2.86 4.74 18.15
C PHE A 789 -2.49 4.50 16.68
N PHE A 790 -2.25 3.26 16.28
CA PHE A 790 -1.84 2.93 14.91
C PHE A 790 -3.02 2.83 13.93
N SER A 791 -4.04 3.63 14.17
CA SER A 791 -5.14 3.86 13.24
C SER A 791 -4.75 4.82 12.12
N SER A 792 -5.08 4.48 10.87
CA SER A 792 -4.96 5.44 9.76
C SER A 792 -5.93 6.61 9.87
N ASP A 793 -7.01 6.47 10.63
CA ASP A 793 -7.92 7.58 10.92
C ASP A 793 -7.21 8.67 11.73
N ARG A 794 -6.46 8.28 12.78
CA ARG A 794 -5.62 9.22 13.54
C ARG A 794 -4.57 9.87 12.65
N SER A 795 -3.88 9.09 11.77
CA SER A 795 -2.90 9.65 10.85
C SER A 795 -3.53 10.70 9.92
N ILE A 796 -4.72 10.43 9.38
CA ILE A 796 -5.43 11.37 8.51
C ILE A 796 -5.91 12.62 9.26
N GLN A 797 -6.31 12.50 10.52
CA GLN A 797 -6.60 13.67 11.35
C GLN A 797 -5.37 14.56 11.51
N ASP A 798 -4.20 13.97 11.80
CA ASP A 798 -2.93 14.71 11.87
C ASP A 798 -2.61 15.44 10.56
N TYR A 799 -2.77 14.76 9.40
CA TYR A 799 -2.57 15.39 8.08
C TYR A 799 -3.58 16.53 7.84
N ALA A 800 -4.85 16.28 8.08
CA ALA A 800 -5.92 17.25 7.84
C ALA A 800 -5.74 18.53 8.68
N GLU A 801 -5.40 18.37 9.96
CA GLU A 801 -5.25 19.49 10.89
C GLU A 801 -3.91 20.21 10.76
N ARG A 802 -2.81 19.46 10.62
CA ARG A 802 -1.47 20.02 10.72
C ARG A 802 -0.89 20.44 9.37
N ILE A 803 -1.19 19.67 8.30
CA ILE A 803 -0.57 19.85 6.98
C ILE A 803 -1.57 20.43 5.97
N TRP A 804 -2.70 19.76 5.71
CA TRP A 804 -3.61 20.13 4.64
C TRP A 804 -4.53 21.29 4.98
N LYS A 805 -4.83 21.50 6.24
CA LYS A 805 -5.84 22.48 6.70
C LYS A 805 -7.18 22.25 6.00
N VAL A 806 -7.64 20.99 6.03
CA VAL A 806 -8.92 20.54 5.47
C VAL A 806 -9.81 20.09 6.62
N THR A 807 -11.09 20.46 6.58
CA THR A 807 -12.07 20.09 7.60
C THR A 807 -13.05 19.07 7.07
N PRO A 808 -13.61 18.20 7.94
CA PRO A 808 -14.68 17.28 7.56
C PRO A 808 -15.89 18.00 6.96
N VAL A 809 -16.51 17.39 5.95
CA VAL A 809 -17.73 17.88 5.30
C VAL A 809 -18.74 16.73 5.23
N PRO A 810 -19.66 16.62 6.20
CA PRO A 810 -20.67 15.57 6.23
C PRO A 810 -21.56 15.58 4.99
N VAL A 811 -21.81 14.41 4.43
CA VAL A 811 -22.67 14.22 3.26
C VAL A 811 -23.98 13.62 3.73
N GLN A 812 -25.10 14.21 3.29
CA GLN A 812 -26.45 13.73 3.63
C GLN A 812 -27.03 12.89 2.49
N ALA A 813 -27.74 11.82 2.84
CA ALA A 813 -28.39 10.93 1.89
C ALA A 813 -29.52 11.64 1.11
N GLY A 814 -29.62 11.38 -0.19
CA GLY A 814 -30.79 11.70 -1.00
C GLY A 814 -30.98 13.16 -1.40
N GLN A 815 -29.97 14.00 -1.33
CA GLN A 815 -30.07 15.41 -1.73
C GLN A 815 -30.28 15.59 -3.24
N VAL A 816 -29.83 14.65 -4.06
CA VAL A 816 -29.84 14.76 -5.54
C VAL A 816 -31.21 14.43 -6.14
N LEU A 817 -31.92 13.46 -5.59
CA LEU A 817 -33.18 13.01 -6.16
C LEU A 817 -34.41 13.90 -5.77
N THR A 818 -34.21 14.87 -4.89
CA THR A 818 -35.27 15.73 -4.38
C THR A 818 -35.25 17.18 -4.87
N SER A 819 -34.21 17.58 -5.62
CA SER A 819 -34.16 18.90 -6.24
C SER A 819 -35.05 18.96 -7.50
N PRO A 820 -36.08 19.80 -7.57
CA PRO A 820 -36.78 20.02 -8.82
C PRO A 820 -35.80 20.64 -9.81
N THR A 821 -35.77 20.07 -11.00
CA THR A 821 -35.09 20.64 -12.17
C THR A 821 -35.57 22.10 -12.34
N GLY A 822 -34.69 23.05 -12.02
CA GLY A 822 -34.82 24.44 -12.40
C GLY A 822 -33.96 24.74 -13.61
#